data_f7dd2fe944d039bfe247fbb05bef3c22
#
_entry.id   f7dd2fe944d039bfe247fbb05bef3c22
#
_cell.length_a   1.000
_cell.length_b   1.000
_cell.length_c   1.000
_cell.angle_alpha   90.00
_cell.angle_beta   90.00
_cell.angle_gamma   90.00
#
_symmetry.space_group_name_H-M   'P 1'
#
loop_
_entity.id
_entity.type
_entity.pdbx_description
1 polymer ?
#
loop_
_entity_poly.entity_id
_entity_poly.type
_entity_poly.pdbx_seq_one_letter_code
_entity_poly.pdbx_strand_id
1 'polypeptide(L)'
;MQFKSFFFVVLVVGMLASCSSKTENSMNLSRGAQQVAVLWTPADGSEAEMMQFIADNECQTDSERLVLFESLSRILERMYESADLLTVELLKPTQLTNGAEPQTPDWIMSGYSPLAHFVDDMFANKLAFVTILNFPHYSLEEKNTLGRNWTRQEWAYARMGDVFTTRVPAAVNTQMAQALANAEIYIADYNIYMGNLRTEDDRQLWENEKVLLSHWNLRDELKALYGAADGQEKQEMIYQVMQRIVDQSIPAQAINGKEYVWKPYSTQEHAEPYTRYARILETAQAYFAEDAYCPTMPTGIIRNFEGGVEIPAAELDSLFRALVGSKQVQQVASVIRERIGRDLRPYDIWYDGFKARASMDEDALSATTRALYPDANAFAADMWRLLTKMGFYSEDARRIASHIVVEPARGSGHAWPCLGKNEPARLRTRIPASGMDYKGYNIAVHEFGHCVEQVLDMYMIDHYMLSGVPNTAYTEASAFLWQQRDLQLLPSNSVSGLSGAAGLTSNSETVYDQFWSMYEIMGVSLVDMAMWQWIYAHPKATPKELCEATMQIAKDIWNAYYEPVLGEHDCILLAVYSHMVNAPMYLPNYPLGHIVQYQLEEHLAQYKTPAEFVGEYMRIYRLGRLTPKEWMVQAVGEAPSIEPILRAVAAIENSHPQ
;
A
#
# COMPACT_ATOMS: atom_id res chain seq x y z
N MET A 1 -13.27 29.70 32.52
CA MET A 1 -14.49 30.03 31.76
C MET A 1 -14.93 28.69 31.10
N GLN A 2 -16.07 28.16 31.55
CA GLN A 2 -16.54 26.83 31.17
C GLN A 2 -17.05 26.83 29.74
N PHE A 3 -16.53 25.99 28.87
CA PHE A 3 -17.18 25.63 27.61
C PHE A 3 -17.94 24.33 27.77
N LYS A 4 -19.26 24.43 27.67
CA LYS A 4 -20.20 23.31 27.68
C LYS A 4 -20.15 22.54 26.37
N SER A 5 -19.91 21.25 26.47
CA SER A 5 -20.13 20.28 25.40
C SER A 5 -21.60 20.31 24.96
N PHE A 6 -21.84 20.56 23.67
CA PHE A 6 -23.13 20.34 23.04
C PHE A 6 -23.03 19.03 22.24
N PHE A 7 -23.61 17.99 22.81
CA PHE A 7 -23.93 16.75 22.09
C PHE A 7 -25.09 17.06 21.15
N PHE A 8 -24.87 17.01 19.86
CA PHE A 8 -25.93 16.93 18.86
C PHE A 8 -26.18 15.45 18.57
N VAL A 9 -27.10 14.85 19.30
CA VAL A 9 -27.77 13.62 18.91
C VAL A 9 -28.80 14.03 17.83
N VAL A 10 -28.47 13.85 16.58
CA VAL A 10 -29.46 13.93 15.50
C VAL A 10 -30.24 12.63 15.49
N LEU A 11 -31.41 12.66 16.08
CA LEU A 11 -32.45 11.66 16.02
C LEU A 11 -32.94 11.59 14.57
N VAL A 12 -32.47 10.64 13.77
CA VAL A 12 -33.13 10.22 12.52
C VAL A 12 -34.24 9.25 12.90
N VAL A 13 -35.25 9.76 13.58
CA VAL A 13 -36.55 9.14 13.81
C VAL A 13 -37.59 10.13 13.33
N GLY A 14 -37.89 10.11 12.05
CA GLY A 14 -38.91 11.06 11.56
C GLY A 14 -39.25 11.02 10.09
N MET A 15 -39.07 9.90 9.38
CA MET A 15 -39.71 9.71 8.04
C MET A 15 -40.21 8.29 7.81
N LEU A 16 -40.73 7.63 8.85
CA LEU A 16 -41.51 6.39 8.71
C LEU A 16 -42.91 6.54 9.31
N ALA A 17 -43.49 7.73 9.23
CA ALA A 17 -44.86 7.95 9.68
C ALA A 17 -45.67 8.67 8.61
N SER A 18 -45.86 8.02 7.46
CA SER A 18 -47.03 8.28 6.58
C SER A 18 -47.18 7.18 5.55
N CYS A 19 -47.55 6.00 5.99
CA CYS A 19 -48.34 5.00 5.26
C CYS A 19 -48.88 4.02 6.29
N SER A 20 -49.84 4.46 7.06
CA SER A 20 -50.69 3.56 7.80
C SER A 20 -51.74 2.98 6.90
N SER A 21 -51.93 1.68 7.05
CA SER A 21 -52.97 0.81 6.48
C SER A 21 -52.62 0.11 5.17
N LYS A 22 -51.79 -0.95 5.31
CA LYS A 22 -52.06 -2.22 4.60
C LYS A 22 -51.37 -3.35 5.36
N THR A 23 -52.19 -4.16 6.01
CA THR A 23 -52.11 -5.60 6.26
C THR A 23 -50.77 -6.23 6.64
N GLU A 24 -50.75 -6.73 7.86
CA GLU A 24 -50.03 -7.86 8.38
C GLU A 24 -49.64 -8.90 7.32
N ASN A 25 -48.40 -8.85 6.88
CA ASN A 25 -47.54 -9.95 6.46
C ASN A 25 -46.11 -9.37 6.29
N SER A 26 -45.50 -8.92 7.36
CA SER A 26 -44.03 -8.80 7.36
C SER A 26 -43.48 -10.22 7.35
N MET A 27 -43.33 -10.82 6.14
CA MET A 27 -42.48 -11.96 5.96
C MET A 27 -41.11 -11.57 6.57
N ASN A 28 -40.63 -12.39 7.48
CA ASN A 28 -39.34 -12.22 8.11
C ASN A 28 -38.27 -12.58 7.05
N LEU A 29 -37.94 -11.59 6.18
CA LEU A 29 -37.01 -11.78 5.08
C LEU A 29 -35.64 -12.18 5.65
N SER A 30 -34.96 -13.12 4.99
CA SER A 30 -33.58 -13.45 5.28
C SER A 30 -32.67 -12.23 5.13
N ARG A 31 -31.48 -12.25 5.74
CA ARG A 31 -30.50 -11.16 5.62
C ARG A 31 -30.20 -10.85 4.14
N GLY A 32 -29.99 -11.88 3.32
CA GLY A 32 -29.72 -11.71 1.89
C GLY A 32 -30.90 -11.07 1.16
N ALA A 33 -32.12 -11.49 1.44
CA ALA A 33 -33.33 -10.90 0.86
C ALA A 33 -33.48 -9.41 1.23
N GLN A 34 -33.16 -9.03 2.47
CA GLN A 34 -33.14 -7.62 2.90
C GLN A 34 -32.10 -6.81 2.11
N GLN A 35 -30.90 -7.35 1.88
CA GLN A 35 -29.85 -6.67 1.12
C GLN A 35 -30.20 -6.57 -0.38
N VAL A 36 -30.84 -7.60 -0.96
CA VAL A 36 -31.41 -7.51 -2.31
C VAL A 36 -32.42 -6.37 -2.40
N ALA A 37 -33.34 -6.25 -1.44
CA ALA A 37 -34.36 -5.20 -1.45
C ALA A 37 -33.77 -3.77 -1.40
N VAL A 38 -32.64 -3.58 -0.73
CA VAL A 38 -31.93 -2.27 -0.69
C VAL A 38 -31.34 -1.89 -2.05
N LEU A 39 -30.85 -2.85 -2.81
CA LEU A 39 -30.16 -2.62 -4.09
C LEU A 39 -31.06 -2.77 -5.31
N TRP A 40 -32.29 -3.31 -5.13
CA TRP A 40 -33.28 -3.46 -6.21
C TRP A 40 -33.88 -2.11 -6.59
N THR A 41 -33.85 -1.81 -7.87
CA THR A 41 -34.36 -0.56 -8.43
C THR A 41 -35.56 -0.81 -9.37
N PRO A 42 -36.35 0.22 -9.72
CA PRO A 42 -37.43 0.08 -10.73
C PRO A 42 -36.95 -0.43 -12.09
N ALA A 43 -35.68 -0.25 -12.44
CA ALA A 43 -35.09 -0.79 -13.67
C ALA A 43 -34.91 -2.32 -13.60
N ASP A 44 -34.85 -2.88 -12.41
CA ASP A 44 -34.73 -4.33 -12.18
C ASP A 44 -36.09 -5.04 -12.17
N GLY A 45 -37.17 -4.31 -11.88
CA GLY A 45 -38.54 -4.78 -11.84
C GLY A 45 -39.33 -4.21 -10.68
N SER A 46 -40.61 -4.55 -10.62
CA SER A 46 -41.55 -4.18 -9.54
C SER A 46 -41.19 -4.92 -8.24
N GLU A 47 -41.76 -4.47 -7.12
CA GLU A 47 -41.66 -5.13 -5.82
C GLU A 47 -42.18 -6.59 -5.87
N ALA A 48 -43.26 -6.85 -6.59
CA ALA A 48 -43.81 -8.19 -6.77
C ALA A 48 -42.84 -9.12 -7.53
N GLU A 49 -42.18 -8.60 -8.56
CA GLU A 49 -41.14 -9.34 -9.31
C GLU A 49 -39.91 -9.60 -8.45
N MET A 50 -39.49 -8.64 -7.59
CA MET A 50 -38.43 -8.83 -6.62
C MET A 50 -38.77 -9.96 -5.63
N MET A 51 -39.98 -9.95 -5.06
CA MET A 51 -40.40 -11.00 -4.11
C MET A 51 -40.46 -12.37 -4.78
N GLN A 52 -40.91 -12.45 -6.04
CA GLN A 52 -40.90 -13.69 -6.80
C GLN A 52 -39.46 -14.16 -7.08
N PHE A 53 -38.58 -13.23 -7.46
CA PHE A 53 -37.16 -13.53 -7.68
C PHE A 53 -36.50 -14.11 -6.43
N ILE A 54 -36.75 -13.51 -5.25
CA ILE A 54 -36.24 -14.02 -3.97
C ILE A 54 -36.73 -15.44 -3.73
N ALA A 55 -38.04 -15.69 -3.88
CA ALA A 55 -38.64 -17.00 -3.66
C ALA A 55 -38.07 -18.09 -4.59
N ASP A 56 -37.77 -17.72 -5.84
CA ASP A 56 -37.28 -18.66 -6.86
C ASP A 56 -35.79 -18.95 -6.78
N ASN A 57 -34.99 -18.07 -6.15
CA ASN A 57 -33.52 -18.13 -6.19
C ASN A 57 -32.84 -18.27 -4.81
N GLU A 58 -33.59 -18.23 -3.71
CA GLU A 58 -33.02 -18.47 -2.37
C GLU A 58 -32.79 -19.96 -2.16
N CYS A 59 -31.55 -20.37 -1.89
CA CYS A 59 -31.19 -21.74 -1.58
C CYS A 59 -31.89 -22.21 -0.30
N GLN A 60 -32.54 -23.34 -0.36
CA GLN A 60 -33.29 -23.92 0.76
C GLN A 60 -32.44 -24.86 1.62
N THR A 61 -31.32 -25.35 1.08
CA THR A 61 -30.42 -26.28 1.76
C THR A 61 -28.97 -25.86 1.66
N ASP A 62 -28.14 -26.29 2.61
CA ASP A 62 -26.69 -26.05 2.57
C ASP A 62 -26.02 -26.72 1.35
N SER A 63 -26.55 -27.84 0.88
CA SER A 63 -26.04 -28.50 -0.32
C SER A 63 -26.28 -27.67 -1.60
N GLU A 64 -27.46 -27.06 -1.76
CA GLU A 64 -27.74 -26.14 -2.87
C GLU A 64 -26.85 -24.90 -2.79
N ARG A 65 -26.67 -24.34 -1.60
CA ARG A 65 -25.79 -23.19 -1.37
C ARG A 65 -24.34 -23.51 -1.72
N LEU A 66 -23.84 -24.70 -1.35
CA LEU A 66 -22.47 -25.12 -1.71
C LEU A 66 -22.29 -25.24 -3.23
N VAL A 67 -23.21 -25.89 -3.93
CA VAL A 67 -23.16 -26.02 -5.40
C VAL A 67 -23.19 -24.65 -6.08
N LEU A 68 -24.03 -23.73 -5.58
CA LEU A 68 -24.09 -22.35 -6.07
C LEU A 68 -22.78 -21.62 -5.82
N PHE A 69 -22.22 -21.73 -4.60
CA PHE A 69 -20.93 -21.13 -4.23
C PHE A 69 -19.80 -21.57 -5.15
N GLU A 70 -19.65 -22.87 -5.39
CA GLU A 70 -18.62 -23.41 -6.26
C GLU A 70 -18.78 -22.93 -7.71
N SER A 71 -20.03 -22.79 -8.17
CA SER A 71 -20.33 -22.30 -9.52
C SER A 71 -20.00 -20.84 -9.68
N LEU A 72 -20.42 -19.98 -8.72
CA LEU A 72 -20.09 -18.55 -8.70
C LEU A 72 -18.60 -18.30 -8.55
N SER A 73 -17.92 -19.04 -7.66
CA SER A 73 -16.47 -18.93 -7.47
C SER A 73 -15.71 -19.17 -8.77
N ARG A 74 -16.07 -20.21 -9.52
CA ARG A 74 -15.44 -20.49 -10.84
C ARG A 74 -15.77 -19.45 -11.90
N ILE A 75 -16.97 -18.87 -11.88
CA ILE A 75 -17.33 -17.80 -12.81
C ILE A 75 -16.49 -16.55 -12.50
N LEU A 76 -16.43 -16.14 -11.24
CA LEU A 76 -15.65 -14.97 -10.81
C LEU A 76 -14.15 -15.15 -11.09
N GLU A 77 -13.58 -16.33 -10.75
CA GLU A 77 -12.19 -16.65 -11.07
C GLU A 77 -11.88 -16.44 -12.55
N ARG A 78 -12.70 -17.03 -13.43
CA ARG A 78 -12.50 -16.91 -14.89
C ARG A 78 -12.67 -15.48 -15.41
N MET A 79 -13.61 -14.74 -14.85
CA MET A 79 -13.86 -13.35 -15.25
C MET A 79 -12.71 -12.45 -14.85
N TYR A 80 -12.27 -12.54 -13.60
CA TYR A 80 -11.13 -11.75 -13.12
C TYR A 80 -9.84 -12.13 -13.85
N GLU A 81 -9.54 -13.43 -14.00
CA GLU A 81 -8.39 -13.92 -14.77
C GLU A 81 -8.41 -13.39 -16.20
N SER A 82 -9.54 -13.51 -16.92
CA SER A 82 -9.64 -13.06 -18.32
C SER A 82 -9.47 -11.55 -18.45
N ALA A 83 -10.03 -10.78 -17.51
CA ALA A 83 -9.89 -9.32 -17.47
C ALA A 83 -8.45 -8.90 -17.16
N ASP A 84 -7.80 -9.61 -16.23
CA ASP A 84 -6.41 -9.35 -15.87
C ASP A 84 -5.46 -9.64 -17.01
N LEU A 85 -5.58 -10.80 -17.65
CA LEU A 85 -4.79 -11.15 -18.84
C LEU A 85 -4.92 -10.09 -19.94
N LEU A 86 -6.12 -9.56 -20.19
CA LEU A 86 -6.31 -8.48 -21.14
C LEU A 86 -5.62 -7.19 -20.67
N THR A 87 -5.77 -6.83 -19.40
CA THR A 87 -5.12 -5.65 -18.81
C THR A 87 -3.60 -5.75 -18.92
N VAL A 88 -3.02 -6.90 -18.58
CA VAL A 88 -1.57 -7.16 -18.72
C VAL A 88 -1.11 -6.96 -20.16
N GLU A 89 -1.82 -7.50 -21.16
CA GLU A 89 -1.46 -7.34 -22.58
C GLU A 89 -1.52 -5.87 -23.00
N LEU A 90 -2.54 -5.12 -22.59
CA LEU A 90 -2.69 -3.70 -22.93
C LEU A 90 -1.62 -2.81 -22.27
N LEU A 91 -1.12 -3.19 -21.08
CA LEU A 91 -0.10 -2.45 -20.34
C LEU A 91 1.35 -2.79 -20.75
N LYS A 92 1.61 -3.95 -21.36
CA LYS A 92 2.96 -4.36 -21.74
C LYS A 92 3.75 -3.30 -22.51
N PRO A 93 3.22 -2.65 -23.57
CA PRO A 93 4.00 -1.67 -24.34
C PRO A 93 4.46 -0.47 -23.50
N THR A 94 3.64 -0.03 -22.53
CA THR A 94 3.92 1.14 -21.69
C THR A 94 4.74 0.81 -20.44
N GLN A 95 4.68 -0.42 -19.95
CA GLN A 95 5.30 -0.81 -18.67
C GLN A 95 6.58 -1.64 -18.82
N LEU A 96 6.81 -2.30 -19.95
CA LEU A 96 7.96 -3.19 -20.15
C LEU A 96 8.98 -2.63 -21.17
N THR A 97 10.27 -2.98 -20.97
CA THR A 97 11.37 -2.52 -21.83
C THR A 97 11.75 -3.51 -22.93
N ASN A 98 11.21 -4.73 -22.91
CA ASN A 98 11.53 -5.78 -23.88
C ASN A 98 10.72 -5.74 -25.18
N GLY A 99 9.91 -4.69 -25.36
CA GLY A 99 9.13 -4.42 -26.57
C GLY A 99 9.62 -3.17 -27.34
N ALA A 100 8.86 -2.78 -28.36
CA ALA A 100 9.05 -1.51 -29.04
C ALA A 100 8.72 -0.33 -28.11
N GLU A 101 9.25 0.86 -28.43
CA GLU A 101 8.85 2.07 -27.71
C GLU A 101 7.36 2.35 -27.89
N PRO A 102 6.64 2.68 -26.80
CA PRO A 102 5.19 2.86 -26.83
C PRO A 102 4.80 4.03 -27.74
N GLN A 103 3.75 3.83 -28.51
CA GLN A 103 3.16 4.82 -29.42
C GLN A 103 1.86 5.39 -28.81
N THR A 104 1.34 6.46 -29.40
CA THR A 104 0.09 7.09 -28.92
C THR A 104 -1.08 6.08 -28.73
N PRO A 105 -1.31 5.11 -29.65
CA PRO A 105 -2.36 4.11 -29.42
C PRO A 105 -2.13 3.25 -28.17
N ASP A 106 -0.87 2.92 -27.86
CA ASP A 106 -0.54 2.10 -26.68
C ASP A 106 -0.91 2.83 -25.38
N TRP A 107 -0.63 4.13 -25.32
CA TRP A 107 -1.04 4.97 -24.19
C TRP A 107 -2.55 5.10 -24.05
N ILE A 108 -3.30 5.19 -25.15
CA ILE A 108 -4.78 5.21 -25.14
C ILE A 108 -5.30 3.86 -24.64
N MET A 109 -4.78 2.76 -25.16
CA MET A 109 -5.23 1.41 -24.81
C MET A 109 -4.85 1.01 -23.38
N SER A 110 -3.75 1.53 -22.85
CA SER A 110 -3.37 1.27 -21.45
C SER A 110 -4.36 1.84 -20.43
N GLY A 111 -5.18 2.81 -20.82
CA GLY A 111 -6.27 3.36 -19.99
C GLY A 111 -7.59 2.57 -20.07
N TYR A 112 -7.67 1.49 -20.87
CA TYR A 112 -8.87 0.67 -20.96
C TYR A 112 -9.02 -0.24 -19.75
N SER A 113 -10.23 -0.24 -19.13
CA SER A 113 -10.56 -1.13 -18.02
C SER A 113 -11.54 -2.22 -18.47
N PRO A 114 -11.10 -3.49 -18.56
CA PRO A 114 -11.98 -4.60 -18.96
C PRO A 114 -13.17 -4.82 -18.01
N LEU A 115 -13.04 -4.42 -16.75
CA LEU A 115 -14.06 -4.59 -15.71
C LEU A 115 -14.91 -3.33 -15.46
N ALA A 116 -14.78 -2.27 -16.27
CA ALA A 116 -15.51 -1.01 -16.04
C ALA A 116 -17.03 -1.18 -15.95
N HIS A 117 -17.61 -2.12 -16.71
CA HIS A 117 -19.05 -2.44 -16.74
C HIS A 117 -19.43 -3.66 -15.91
N PHE A 118 -18.45 -4.30 -15.22
CA PHE A 118 -18.67 -5.57 -14.53
C PHE A 118 -19.84 -5.52 -13.55
N VAL A 119 -19.89 -4.51 -12.69
CA VAL A 119 -20.95 -4.37 -11.67
C VAL A 119 -22.31 -4.15 -12.34
N ASP A 120 -22.38 -3.24 -13.31
CA ASP A 120 -23.62 -2.97 -14.03
C ASP A 120 -24.17 -4.20 -14.75
N ASP A 121 -23.30 -4.96 -15.41
CA ASP A 121 -23.66 -6.20 -16.12
C ASP A 121 -24.14 -7.28 -15.16
N MET A 122 -23.50 -7.43 -14.00
CA MET A 122 -23.88 -8.44 -13.00
C MET A 122 -25.22 -8.11 -12.34
N PHE A 123 -25.56 -6.85 -12.14
CA PHE A 123 -26.89 -6.44 -11.69
C PHE A 123 -27.93 -6.57 -12.81
N ALA A 124 -27.62 -6.18 -14.04
CA ALA A 124 -28.54 -6.28 -15.18
C ALA A 124 -28.96 -7.72 -15.47
N ASN A 125 -28.04 -8.67 -15.41
CA ASN A 125 -28.32 -10.10 -15.60
C ASN A 125 -28.78 -10.83 -14.34
N LYS A 126 -28.96 -10.10 -13.21
CA LYS A 126 -29.40 -10.61 -11.89
C LYS A 126 -28.42 -11.50 -11.15
N LEU A 127 -27.21 -11.74 -11.64
CA LEU A 127 -26.22 -12.60 -10.98
C LEU A 127 -25.75 -11.99 -9.65
N ALA A 128 -25.60 -10.66 -9.59
CA ALA A 128 -25.30 -9.94 -8.35
C ALA A 128 -26.39 -10.18 -7.29
N PHE A 129 -27.65 -10.14 -7.66
CA PHE A 129 -28.75 -10.41 -6.71
C PHE A 129 -28.79 -11.85 -6.23
N VAL A 130 -28.52 -12.84 -7.11
CA VAL A 130 -28.41 -14.25 -6.69
C VAL A 130 -27.27 -14.41 -5.69
N THR A 131 -26.14 -13.72 -5.92
CA THR A 131 -24.99 -13.75 -5.01
C THR A 131 -25.34 -13.17 -3.65
N ILE A 132 -25.85 -11.94 -3.60
CA ILE A 132 -26.23 -11.24 -2.36
C ILE A 132 -27.29 -12.03 -1.58
N LEU A 133 -28.28 -12.60 -2.26
CA LEU A 133 -29.36 -13.36 -1.64
C LEU A 133 -28.84 -14.55 -0.84
N ASN A 134 -27.87 -15.28 -1.37
CA ASN A 134 -27.39 -16.54 -0.80
C ASN A 134 -26.10 -16.40 0.00
N PHE A 135 -25.34 -15.31 -0.23
CA PHE A 135 -24.10 -14.97 0.47
C PHE A 135 -24.16 -13.52 0.93
N PRO A 136 -24.86 -13.25 2.04
CA PRO A 136 -25.05 -11.88 2.50
C PRO A 136 -23.74 -11.26 2.98
N HIS A 137 -23.59 -9.96 2.73
CA HIS A 137 -22.48 -9.18 3.24
C HIS A 137 -22.56 -9.02 4.77
N TYR A 138 -21.40 -9.06 5.42
CA TYR A 138 -21.18 -8.77 6.82
C TYR A 138 -20.29 -7.53 6.98
N SER A 139 -20.63 -6.66 7.94
CA SER A 139 -19.78 -5.52 8.28
C SER A 139 -18.44 -5.98 8.86
N LEU A 140 -17.46 -5.10 8.92
CA LEU A 140 -16.15 -5.38 9.53
C LEU A 140 -16.30 -5.80 10.99
N GLU A 141 -17.16 -5.12 11.77
CA GLU A 141 -17.44 -5.45 13.16
C GLU A 141 -18.01 -6.87 13.30
N GLU A 142 -18.98 -7.23 12.45
CA GLU A 142 -19.56 -8.58 12.43
C GLU A 142 -18.51 -9.63 12.03
N LYS A 143 -17.69 -9.40 11.02
CA LYS A 143 -16.60 -10.31 10.63
C LYS A 143 -15.61 -10.52 11.79
N ASN A 144 -15.22 -9.46 12.49
CA ASN A 144 -14.31 -9.53 13.64
C ASN A 144 -14.94 -10.18 14.89
N THR A 145 -16.27 -10.22 14.98
CA THR A 145 -16.98 -10.80 16.13
C THR A 145 -17.43 -12.23 15.85
N LEU A 146 -18.15 -12.45 14.75
CA LEU A 146 -18.70 -13.76 14.37
C LEU A 146 -17.65 -14.65 13.75
N GLY A 147 -16.74 -14.08 12.95
CA GLY A 147 -15.71 -14.78 12.19
C GLY A 147 -14.75 -15.61 13.04
N ARG A 148 -14.57 -15.28 14.31
CA ARG A 148 -13.77 -16.11 15.25
C ARG A 148 -14.27 -17.55 15.36
N ASN A 149 -15.54 -17.78 15.08
CA ASN A 149 -16.18 -19.09 15.16
C ASN A 149 -16.49 -19.67 13.78
N TRP A 150 -16.19 -18.95 12.71
CA TRP A 150 -16.48 -19.41 11.36
C TRP A 150 -15.48 -20.46 10.89
N THR A 151 -16.03 -21.45 10.22
CA THR A 151 -15.24 -22.39 9.41
C THR A 151 -14.65 -21.68 8.19
N ARG A 152 -13.69 -22.29 7.53
CA ARG A 152 -13.12 -21.73 6.28
C ARG A 152 -14.16 -21.55 5.18
N GLN A 153 -15.15 -22.43 5.11
CA GLN A 153 -16.26 -22.33 4.17
C GLN A 153 -17.15 -21.10 4.49
N GLU A 154 -17.45 -20.85 5.76
CA GLU A 154 -18.23 -19.68 6.17
C GLU A 154 -17.48 -18.38 5.92
N TRP A 155 -16.16 -18.35 6.14
CA TRP A 155 -15.31 -17.24 5.72
C TRP A 155 -15.35 -17.03 4.20
N ALA A 156 -15.28 -18.10 3.41
CA ALA A 156 -15.36 -18.02 1.95
C ALA A 156 -16.74 -17.50 1.48
N TYR A 157 -17.83 -17.88 2.16
CA TYR A 157 -19.17 -17.37 1.92
C TYR A 157 -19.26 -15.86 2.25
N ALA A 158 -18.68 -15.44 3.37
CA ALA A 158 -18.64 -14.02 3.74
C ALA A 158 -17.86 -13.20 2.71
N ARG A 159 -16.73 -13.70 2.19
CA ARG A 159 -15.96 -13.05 1.12
C ARG A 159 -16.70 -13.02 -0.22
N MET A 160 -17.52 -14.02 -0.52
CA MET A 160 -18.44 -13.98 -1.67
C MET A 160 -19.45 -12.82 -1.52
N GLY A 161 -19.95 -12.59 -0.31
CA GLY A 161 -20.85 -11.49 0.02
C GLY A 161 -20.23 -10.09 -0.12
N ASP A 162 -18.91 -9.99 -0.13
CA ASP A 162 -18.20 -8.71 -0.31
C ASP A 162 -18.12 -8.25 -1.78
N VAL A 163 -18.46 -9.10 -2.74
CA VAL A 163 -18.26 -8.80 -4.17
C VAL A 163 -19.25 -7.73 -4.70
N PHE A 164 -20.48 -7.71 -4.19
CA PHE A 164 -21.54 -6.82 -4.69
C PHE A 164 -22.19 -5.98 -3.57
N THR A 165 -21.39 -5.27 -2.80
CA THR A 165 -21.86 -4.44 -1.67
C THR A 165 -22.47 -3.11 -2.11
N THR A 166 -22.13 -2.64 -3.32
CA THR A 166 -22.55 -1.35 -3.88
C THR A 166 -22.91 -1.49 -5.36
N ARG A 167 -23.64 -0.51 -5.88
CA ARG A 167 -24.03 -0.44 -7.28
C ARG A 167 -23.59 0.90 -7.87
N VAL A 168 -22.27 1.07 -8.02
CA VAL A 168 -21.66 2.29 -8.58
C VAL A 168 -21.74 2.24 -10.11
N PRO A 169 -22.33 3.26 -10.78
CA PRO A 169 -22.43 3.30 -12.23
C PRO A 169 -21.05 3.37 -12.91
N ALA A 170 -20.91 2.75 -14.08
CA ALA A 170 -19.67 2.76 -14.87
C ALA A 170 -19.14 4.18 -15.15
N ALA A 171 -20.01 5.18 -15.31
CA ALA A 171 -19.61 6.58 -15.51
C ALA A 171 -18.85 7.15 -14.29
N VAL A 172 -19.24 6.79 -13.07
CA VAL A 172 -18.57 7.22 -11.82
C VAL A 172 -17.23 6.51 -11.69
N ASN A 173 -17.17 5.20 -11.97
CA ASN A 173 -15.92 4.45 -12.01
C ASN A 173 -14.93 5.01 -13.04
N THR A 174 -15.41 5.43 -14.21
CA THR A 174 -14.60 6.09 -15.25
C THR A 174 -14.08 7.44 -14.78
N GLN A 175 -14.90 8.24 -14.08
CA GLN A 175 -14.46 9.51 -13.49
C GLN A 175 -13.32 9.29 -12.48
N MET A 176 -13.44 8.28 -11.60
CA MET A 176 -12.41 7.93 -10.64
C MET A 176 -11.10 7.50 -11.34
N ALA A 177 -11.20 6.60 -12.31
CA ALA A 177 -10.04 6.14 -13.07
C ALA A 177 -9.33 7.30 -13.79
N GLN A 178 -10.07 8.26 -14.36
CA GLN A 178 -9.50 9.44 -15.02
C GLN A 178 -8.79 10.36 -14.02
N ALA A 179 -9.38 10.60 -12.84
CA ALA A 179 -8.78 11.45 -11.81
C ALA A 179 -7.46 10.84 -11.31
N LEU A 180 -7.45 9.53 -11.03
CA LEU A 180 -6.23 8.82 -10.61
C LEU A 180 -5.16 8.82 -11.71
N ALA A 181 -5.54 8.61 -12.98
CA ALA A 181 -4.61 8.69 -14.11
C ALA A 181 -3.99 10.09 -14.26
N ASN A 182 -4.78 11.16 -14.11
CA ASN A 182 -4.29 12.53 -14.14
C ASN A 182 -3.30 12.82 -12.99
N ALA A 183 -3.58 12.29 -11.81
CA ALA A 183 -2.70 12.41 -10.65
C ALA A 183 -1.39 11.64 -10.85
N GLU A 184 -1.45 10.43 -11.41
CA GLU A 184 -0.27 9.63 -11.75
C GLU A 184 0.60 10.30 -12.80
N ILE A 185 0.02 10.83 -13.88
CA ILE A 185 0.75 11.57 -14.92
C ILE A 185 1.47 12.78 -14.30
N TYR A 186 0.81 13.52 -13.41
CA TYR A 186 1.44 14.66 -12.74
C TYR A 186 2.68 14.25 -11.94
N ILE A 187 2.62 13.14 -11.19
CA ILE A 187 3.76 12.66 -10.41
C ILE A 187 4.85 12.04 -11.29
N ALA A 188 4.48 11.28 -12.32
CA ALA A 188 5.41 10.58 -13.19
C ALA A 188 6.21 11.53 -14.10
N ASP A 189 5.69 12.73 -14.33
CA ASP A 189 6.34 13.77 -15.17
C ASP A 189 6.79 14.98 -14.33
N TYR A 190 7.25 14.79 -13.10
CA TYR A 190 7.71 15.85 -12.22
C TYR A 190 9.21 15.78 -11.99
N ASN A 191 10.00 16.24 -13.00
CA ASN A 191 11.44 16.13 -12.99
C ASN A 191 12.11 17.41 -12.49
N ILE A 192 13.05 17.25 -11.57
CA ILE A 192 13.93 18.31 -11.06
C ILE A 192 15.34 18.11 -11.63
N TYR A 193 15.80 19.08 -12.40
CA TYR A 193 17.15 19.09 -12.94
C TYR A 193 18.12 19.63 -11.88
N MET A 194 18.80 18.75 -11.18
CA MET A 194 19.65 19.06 -10.04
C MET A 194 20.83 19.95 -10.39
N GLY A 195 21.39 19.81 -11.59
CA GLY A 195 22.44 20.66 -12.12
C GLY A 195 22.03 22.13 -12.32
N ASN A 196 20.73 22.45 -12.30
CA ASN A 196 20.20 23.80 -12.39
C ASN A 196 20.02 24.49 -11.03
N LEU A 197 20.14 23.74 -9.92
CA LEU A 197 20.07 24.28 -8.58
C LEU A 197 21.34 25.10 -8.25
N ARG A 198 21.18 26.17 -7.53
CA ARG A 198 22.27 27.00 -7.02
C ARG A 198 22.14 27.21 -5.52
N THR A 199 23.28 27.21 -4.85
CA THR A 199 23.40 27.66 -3.46
C THR A 199 23.13 29.16 -3.35
N GLU A 200 23.04 29.70 -2.15
CA GLU A 200 22.88 31.17 -1.97
C GLU A 200 24.03 31.96 -2.57
N ASP A 201 25.25 31.40 -2.56
CA ASP A 201 26.46 31.95 -3.14
C ASP A 201 26.73 31.52 -4.60
N ASP A 202 25.69 31.07 -5.33
CA ASP A 202 25.70 30.73 -6.76
C ASP A 202 26.51 29.49 -7.16
N ARG A 203 26.90 28.62 -6.22
CA ARG A 203 27.59 27.36 -6.56
C ARG A 203 26.60 26.31 -7.05
N GLN A 204 27.07 25.48 -7.96
CA GLN A 204 26.38 24.27 -8.44
C GLN A 204 26.92 23.05 -7.70
N LEU A 205 26.01 22.20 -7.18
CA LEU A 205 26.38 21.04 -6.38
C LEU A 205 26.27 19.69 -7.12
N TRP A 206 25.54 19.64 -8.22
CA TRP A 206 25.37 18.43 -9.05
C TRP A 206 25.77 18.67 -10.49
N GLU A 207 26.07 17.58 -11.19
CA GLU A 207 26.30 17.58 -12.62
C GLU A 207 25.05 17.98 -13.40
N ASN A 208 25.23 18.56 -14.60
CA ASN A 208 24.12 19.08 -15.41
C ASN A 208 23.09 18.03 -15.79
N GLU A 209 23.54 16.77 -15.97
CA GLU A 209 22.71 15.67 -16.42
C GLU A 209 21.91 15.01 -15.29
N LYS A 210 22.18 15.35 -14.03
CA LYS A 210 21.50 14.77 -12.89
C LYS A 210 20.06 15.25 -12.83
N VAL A 211 19.12 14.31 -12.99
CA VAL A 211 17.68 14.54 -12.92
C VAL A 211 17.08 13.64 -11.85
N LEU A 212 16.28 14.21 -10.98
CA LEU A 212 15.55 13.46 -9.94
C LEU A 212 14.05 13.67 -10.10
N LEU A 213 13.31 12.57 -10.05
CA LEU A 213 11.87 12.56 -10.19
C LEU A 213 11.20 12.79 -8.84
N SER A 214 10.38 13.84 -8.71
CA SER A 214 9.54 14.11 -7.56
C SER A 214 10.24 13.82 -6.21
N HIS A 215 9.49 13.49 -5.13
CA HIS A 215 10.09 13.23 -3.82
C HIS A 215 10.85 11.90 -3.75
N TRP A 216 10.45 10.86 -4.50
CA TRP A 216 11.08 9.53 -4.40
C TRP A 216 12.57 9.56 -4.67
N ASN A 217 12.97 10.10 -5.84
CA ASN A 217 14.38 10.16 -6.17
C ASN A 217 15.12 11.21 -5.34
N LEU A 218 14.46 12.31 -4.94
CA LEU A 218 15.02 13.29 -4.01
C LEU A 218 15.34 12.64 -2.66
N ARG A 219 14.42 11.83 -2.12
CA ARG A 219 14.61 11.08 -0.89
C ARG A 219 15.76 10.06 -1.00
N ASP A 220 15.77 9.29 -2.09
CA ASP A 220 16.79 8.28 -2.32
C ASP A 220 18.19 8.90 -2.45
N GLU A 221 18.29 10.03 -3.17
CA GLU A 221 19.54 10.81 -3.26
C GLU A 221 19.98 11.31 -1.90
N LEU A 222 19.05 11.86 -1.10
CA LEU A 222 19.33 12.33 0.25
C LEU A 222 19.88 11.22 1.14
N LYS A 223 19.30 10.01 1.09
CA LYS A 223 19.78 8.82 1.81
C LYS A 223 21.20 8.43 1.42
N ALA A 224 21.53 8.51 0.14
CA ALA A 224 22.85 8.15 -0.38
C ALA A 224 23.97 9.13 0.04
N LEU A 225 23.64 10.33 0.51
CA LEU A 225 24.59 11.41 0.78
C LEU A 225 25.22 11.37 2.19
N TYR A 226 24.79 10.50 3.09
CA TYR A 226 25.33 10.47 4.47
C TYR A 226 26.83 10.18 4.55
N GLY A 227 27.41 9.46 3.59
CA GLY A 227 28.85 9.17 3.53
C GLY A 227 29.66 10.17 2.68
N ALA A 228 29.04 11.13 2.01
CA ALA A 228 29.69 12.05 1.09
C ALA A 228 30.26 13.28 1.83
N ALA A 229 31.44 13.74 1.40
CA ALA A 229 32.10 14.90 2.03
C ALA A 229 31.30 16.21 1.91
N ASP A 230 30.54 16.40 0.81
CA ASP A 230 29.62 17.51 0.56
C ASP A 230 28.14 17.13 0.82
N GLY A 231 27.93 15.98 1.46
CA GLY A 231 26.61 15.36 1.61
C GLY A 231 25.62 16.25 2.37
N GLN A 232 26.03 16.87 3.46
CA GLN A 232 25.14 17.70 4.27
C GLN A 232 24.64 18.93 3.50
N GLU A 233 25.46 19.59 2.69
CA GLU A 233 25.06 20.75 1.90
C GLU A 233 24.06 20.33 0.81
N LYS A 234 24.27 19.18 0.18
CA LYS A 234 23.35 18.58 -0.79
C LYS A 234 22.03 18.17 -0.17
N GLN A 235 22.07 17.55 1.02
CA GLN A 235 20.88 17.16 1.78
C GLN A 235 20.02 18.40 2.13
N GLU A 236 20.66 19.47 2.58
CA GLU A 236 19.99 20.75 2.90
C GLU A 236 19.31 21.32 1.64
N MET A 237 19.98 21.31 0.49
CA MET A 237 19.39 21.81 -0.75
C MET A 237 18.20 20.96 -1.21
N ILE A 238 18.28 19.63 -1.11
CA ILE A 238 17.15 18.73 -1.41
C ILE A 238 15.98 19.02 -0.47
N TYR A 239 16.25 19.20 0.81
CA TYR A 239 15.23 19.58 1.80
C TYR A 239 14.51 20.87 1.42
N GLN A 240 15.22 21.92 1.01
CA GLN A 240 14.63 23.16 0.54
C GLN A 240 13.76 22.94 -0.71
N VAL A 241 14.21 22.13 -1.67
CA VAL A 241 13.39 21.77 -2.85
C VAL A 241 12.09 21.07 -2.42
N MET A 242 12.16 20.13 -1.48
CA MET A 242 10.99 19.41 -1.00
C MET A 242 9.97 20.35 -0.33
N GLN A 243 10.43 21.31 0.46
CA GLN A 243 9.53 22.31 1.03
C GLN A 243 8.81 23.11 -0.05
N ARG A 244 9.54 23.52 -1.14
CA ARG A 244 8.96 24.27 -2.27
C ARG A 244 7.94 23.45 -3.06
N ILE A 245 8.10 22.13 -3.11
CA ILE A 245 7.09 21.22 -3.70
C ILE A 245 5.82 21.22 -2.84
N VAL A 246 5.95 21.16 -1.52
CA VAL A 246 4.79 21.10 -0.61
C VAL A 246 4.03 22.43 -0.59
N ASP A 247 4.71 23.55 -0.40
CA ASP A 247 4.08 24.87 -0.31
C ASP A 247 3.71 25.48 -1.67
N GLN A 248 4.02 24.74 -2.77
CA GLN A 248 3.79 25.15 -4.16
C GLN A 248 4.49 26.43 -4.57
N SER A 249 5.54 26.81 -3.85
CA SER A 249 6.39 27.96 -4.20
C SER A 249 7.54 27.61 -5.15
N ILE A 250 7.62 26.35 -5.62
CA ILE A 250 8.55 25.94 -6.66
C ILE A 250 8.25 26.69 -7.98
N PRO A 251 9.25 27.23 -8.67
CA PRO A 251 9.01 27.85 -9.98
C PRO A 251 8.42 26.86 -10.96
N ALA A 252 7.32 27.19 -11.62
CA ALA A 252 6.70 26.30 -12.60
C ALA A 252 7.67 25.91 -13.74
N GLN A 253 8.61 26.79 -14.08
CA GLN A 253 9.65 26.55 -15.09
C GLN A 253 10.76 25.60 -14.59
N ALA A 254 10.89 25.38 -13.28
CA ALA A 254 11.87 24.43 -12.73
C ALA A 254 11.43 22.98 -12.92
N ILE A 255 10.11 22.76 -13.00
CA ILE A 255 9.53 21.43 -13.24
C ILE A 255 9.73 21.11 -14.73
N ASN A 256 10.44 20.03 -15.03
CA ASN A 256 10.81 19.62 -16.40
C ASN A 256 11.70 20.62 -17.15
N GLY A 257 12.17 21.68 -16.50
CA GLY A 257 12.95 22.77 -17.12
C GLY A 257 14.43 22.46 -17.23
N LYS A 258 14.91 22.02 -18.42
CA LYS A 258 16.31 21.60 -18.65
C LYS A 258 17.34 22.72 -18.48
N GLU A 259 16.94 23.97 -18.64
CA GLU A 259 17.85 25.14 -18.65
C GLU A 259 17.48 26.20 -17.60
N TYR A 260 16.47 25.93 -16.75
CA TYR A 260 16.00 26.91 -15.79
C TYR A 260 16.79 26.85 -14.49
N VAL A 261 17.69 27.82 -14.29
CA VAL A 261 18.53 27.95 -13.08
C VAL A 261 17.77 28.66 -11.97
N TRP A 262 17.77 28.13 -10.75
CA TRP A 262 17.05 28.69 -9.61
C TRP A 262 17.69 28.35 -8.26
N LYS A 263 17.29 29.10 -7.21
CA LYS A 263 17.75 28.94 -5.84
C LYS A 263 16.58 28.49 -4.95
N PRO A 264 16.61 27.29 -4.36
CA PRO A 264 15.49 26.82 -3.53
C PRO A 264 15.35 27.54 -2.17
N TYR A 265 16.35 28.31 -1.77
CA TYR A 265 16.36 29.05 -0.51
C TYR A 265 15.51 30.35 -0.52
N SER A 266 15.11 30.82 -1.67
CA SER A 266 14.34 32.07 -1.83
C SER A 266 13.02 31.84 -2.52
N THR A 267 12.02 32.68 -2.22
CA THR A 267 10.77 32.71 -2.98
C THR A 267 11.03 33.14 -4.42
N GLN A 268 10.40 32.45 -5.34
CA GLN A 268 10.56 32.69 -6.78
C GLN A 268 9.31 33.33 -7.38
N GLU A 269 9.48 34.08 -8.47
CA GLU A 269 8.37 34.54 -9.30
C GLU A 269 7.83 33.37 -10.14
N HIS A 270 6.53 33.40 -10.45
CA HIS A 270 5.86 32.36 -11.26
C HIS A 270 5.89 30.95 -10.67
N ALA A 271 5.49 30.85 -9.38
CA ALA A 271 5.31 29.60 -8.69
C ALA A 271 4.27 28.67 -9.35
N GLU A 272 4.36 27.38 -9.07
CA GLU A 272 3.36 26.40 -9.48
C GLU A 272 1.96 26.78 -8.95
N PRO A 273 0.88 26.73 -9.81
CA PRO A 273 -0.44 27.26 -9.42
C PRO A 273 -1.27 26.25 -8.60
N TYR A 274 -0.71 25.67 -7.54
CA TYR A 274 -1.35 24.66 -6.68
C TYR A 274 -1.79 23.40 -7.43
N THR A 275 -1.09 23.00 -8.48
CA THR A 275 -1.44 21.83 -9.33
C THR A 275 -1.48 20.54 -8.52
N ARG A 276 -0.55 20.34 -7.58
CA ARG A 276 -0.51 19.22 -6.64
C ARG A 276 -1.87 19.03 -5.94
N TYR A 277 -2.37 20.09 -5.35
CA TYR A 277 -3.62 20.08 -4.58
C TYR A 277 -4.86 20.04 -5.46
N ALA A 278 -4.77 20.59 -6.68
CA ALA A 278 -5.83 20.45 -7.67
C ALA A 278 -6.05 18.98 -8.07
N ARG A 279 -4.99 18.17 -8.22
CA ARG A 279 -5.09 16.73 -8.51
C ARG A 279 -5.73 15.97 -7.36
N ILE A 280 -5.37 16.28 -6.12
CA ILE A 280 -6.00 15.67 -4.93
C ILE A 280 -7.50 15.99 -4.89
N LEU A 281 -7.89 17.23 -5.14
CA LEU A 281 -9.32 17.62 -5.15
C LEU A 281 -10.09 17.01 -6.32
N GLU A 282 -9.46 16.81 -7.48
CA GLU A 282 -10.08 16.10 -8.61
C GLU A 282 -10.45 14.66 -8.21
N THR A 283 -9.55 13.97 -7.53
CA THR A 283 -9.80 12.64 -6.97
C THR A 283 -10.87 12.68 -5.87
N ALA A 284 -10.86 13.69 -5.01
CA ALA A 284 -11.89 13.84 -3.98
C ALA A 284 -13.29 14.05 -4.57
N GLN A 285 -13.42 14.80 -5.67
CA GLN A 285 -14.70 14.95 -6.37
C GLN A 285 -15.21 13.62 -6.94
N ALA A 286 -14.33 12.74 -7.39
CA ALA A 286 -14.71 11.41 -7.83
C ALA A 286 -15.22 10.55 -6.66
N TYR A 287 -14.56 10.60 -5.48
CA TYR A 287 -15.07 9.95 -4.26
C TYR A 287 -16.44 10.49 -3.85
N PHE A 288 -16.66 11.81 -3.88
CA PHE A 288 -17.97 12.39 -3.56
C PHE A 288 -19.08 11.96 -4.54
N ALA A 289 -18.74 11.77 -5.81
CA ALA A 289 -19.68 11.23 -6.79
C ALA A 289 -20.02 9.75 -6.50
N GLU A 290 -19.06 8.97 -6.02
CA GLU A 290 -19.24 7.57 -5.63
C GLU A 290 -20.06 7.42 -4.34
N ASP A 291 -19.91 8.33 -3.36
CA ASP A 291 -20.54 8.28 -2.04
C ASP A 291 -22.06 8.10 -2.11
N ALA A 292 -22.71 8.70 -3.12
CA ALA A 292 -24.14 8.59 -3.33
C ALA A 292 -24.64 7.16 -3.58
N TYR A 293 -23.76 6.26 -4.01
CA TYR A 293 -24.06 4.87 -4.35
C TYR A 293 -23.62 3.88 -3.27
N CYS A 294 -23.08 4.35 -2.16
CA CYS A 294 -22.49 3.54 -1.08
C CYS A 294 -23.15 3.79 0.28
N PRO A 295 -24.45 3.50 0.46
CA PRO A 295 -25.20 3.88 1.66
C PRO A 295 -24.69 3.22 2.96
N THR A 296 -24.07 2.04 2.87
CA THR A 296 -23.53 1.31 4.02
C THR A 296 -22.12 1.79 4.41
N MET A 297 -21.36 2.37 3.46
CA MET A 297 -20.05 2.96 3.64
C MET A 297 -20.01 4.34 2.97
N PRO A 298 -20.62 5.36 3.59
CA PRO A 298 -21.06 6.60 2.94
C PRO A 298 -19.94 7.57 2.57
N THR A 299 -18.68 7.28 2.93
CA THR A 299 -17.53 8.11 2.54
C THR A 299 -16.38 7.26 2.02
N GLY A 300 -15.57 7.83 1.11
CA GLY A 300 -14.36 7.17 0.63
C GLY A 300 -13.40 6.79 1.76
N ILE A 301 -13.39 7.56 2.87
CA ILE A 301 -12.60 7.21 4.07
C ILE A 301 -13.07 5.87 4.65
N ILE A 302 -14.38 5.71 4.88
CA ILE A 302 -14.94 4.46 5.43
C ILE A 302 -14.70 3.31 4.45
N ARG A 303 -14.92 3.50 3.16
CA ARG A 303 -14.67 2.46 2.14
C ARG A 303 -13.21 2.03 2.10
N ASN A 304 -12.28 2.99 2.20
CA ASN A 304 -10.86 2.66 2.21
C ASN A 304 -10.45 1.91 3.48
N PHE A 305 -10.82 2.44 4.66
CA PHE A 305 -10.34 1.88 5.93
C PHE A 305 -11.14 0.67 6.43
N GLU A 306 -12.48 0.70 6.36
CA GLU A 306 -13.29 -0.42 6.83
C GLU A 306 -13.61 -1.43 5.73
N GLY A 307 -13.65 -1.00 4.46
CA GLY A 307 -13.88 -1.88 3.32
C GLY A 307 -12.61 -2.46 2.72
N GLY A 308 -11.56 -1.66 2.57
CA GLY A 308 -10.29 -2.05 1.93
C GLY A 308 -9.23 -2.55 2.91
N VAL A 309 -8.83 -1.68 3.85
CA VAL A 309 -7.81 -2.03 4.87
C VAL A 309 -8.38 -2.97 5.93
N GLU A 310 -9.68 -2.93 6.15
CA GLU A 310 -10.42 -3.66 7.21
C GLU A 310 -9.89 -3.38 8.63
N ILE A 311 -9.38 -2.17 8.85
CA ILE A 311 -9.06 -1.58 10.16
C ILE A 311 -9.62 -0.15 10.16
N PRO A 312 -10.44 0.25 11.14
CA PRO A 312 -10.98 1.61 11.22
C PRO A 312 -9.87 2.68 11.27
N ALA A 313 -10.05 3.79 10.56
CA ALA A 313 -9.07 4.88 10.52
C ALA A 313 -8.65 5.37 11.92
N ALA A 314 -9.60 5.45 12.87
CA ALA A 314 -9.32 5.87 14.24
C ALA A 314 -8.42 4.90 15.00
N GLU A 315 -8.49 3.60 14.72
CA GLU A 315 -7.62 2.57 15.30
C GLU A 315 -6.19 2.72 14.79
N LEU A 316 -6.01 2.92 13.48
CA LEU A 316 -4.69 3.18 12.88
C LEU A 316 -4.10 4.51 13.36
N ASP A 317 -4.88 5.59 13.43
CA ASP A 317 -4.42 6.88 13.97
C ASP A 317 -3.90 6.73 15.41
N SER A 318 -4.63 6.01 16.26
CA SER A 318 -4.23 5.74 17.64
C SER A 318 -2.95 4.92 17.72
N LEU A 319 -2.82 3.89 16.89
CA LEU A 319 -1.67 3.00 16.82
C LEU A 319 -0.40 3.78 16.39
N PHE A 320 -0.53 4.61 15.35
CA PHE A 320 0.60 5.40 14.84
C PHE A 320 1.04 6.47 15.83
N ARG A 321 0.09 7.22 16.44
CA ARG A 321 0.42 8.22 17.47
C ARG A 321 1.09 7.60 18.70
N ALA A 322 0.72 6.38 19.07
CA ALA A 322 1.34 5.68 20.19
C ALA A 322 2.84 5.39 19.93
N LEU A 323 3.22 5.00 18.71
CA LEU A 323 4.63 4.78 18.38
C LEU A 323 5.41 6.09 18.25
N VAL A 324 4.91 7.06 17.47
CA VAL A 324 5.65 8.32 17.24
C VAL A 324 5.78 9.16 18.52
N GLY A 325 4.88 8.98 19.49
CA GLY A 325 4.94 9.59 20.83
C GLY A 325 5.69 8.77 21.87
N SER A 326 6.27 7.61 21.50
CA SER A 326 6.93 6.73 22.45
C SER A 326 8.32 7.25 22.86
N LYS A 327 8.75 6.88 24.08
CA LYS A 327 10.10 7.24 24.56
C LYS A 327 11.23 6.59 23.75
N GLN A 328 10.95 5.48 23.06
CA GLN A 328 11.90 4.78 22.21
C GLN A 328 12.37 5.62 21.03
N VAL A 329 11.58 6.59 20.59
CA VAL A 329 12.01 7.53 19.54
C VAL A 329 13.28 8.28 19.94
N GLN A 330 13.35 8.80 21.17
CA GLN A 330 14.54 9.51 21.66
C GLN A 330 15.74 8.56 21.81
N GLN A 331 15.51 7.30 22.17
CA GLN A 331 16.55 6.30 22.29
C GLN A 331 17.24 6.07 20.92
N VAL A 332 16.45 5.77 19.88
CA VAL A 332 16.97 5.55 18.52
C VAL A 332 17.61 6.83 17.97
N ALA A 333 16.97 7.99 18.16
CA ALA A 333 17.51 9.28 17.75
C ALA A 333 18.88 9.58 18.37
N SER A 334 19.11 9.16 19.62
CA SER A 334 20.40 9.35 20.29
C SER A 334 21.51 8.53 19.62
N VAL A 335 21.21 7.29 19.20
CA VAL A 335 22.14 6.46 18.44
C VAL A 335 22.48 7.09 17.09
N ILE A 336 21.48 7.67 16.41
CA ILE A 336 21.71 8.35 15.13
C ILE A 336 22.60 9.59 15.32
N ARG A 337 22.33 10.44 16.35
CA ARG A 337 23.18 11.61 16.69
C ARG A 337 24.61 11.23 16.93
N GLU A 338 24.85 10.16 17.69
CA GLU A 338 26.21 9.67 17.95
C GLU A 338 26.93 9.26 16.66
N ARG A 339 26.23 8.56 15.76
CA ARG A 339 26.82 8.08 14.50
C ARG A 339 27.14 9.19 13.52
N ILE A 340 26.25 10.18 13.38
CA ILE A 340 26.46 11.28 12.44
C ILE A 340 27.29 12.43 13.04
N GLY A 341 27.51 12.43 14.36
CA GLY A 341 28.37 13.39 15.06
C GLY A 341 27.83 14.82 15.12
N ARG A 342 26.50 15.02 14.95
CA ARG A 342 25.82 16.32 14.99
C ARG A 342 24.39 16.19 15.48
N ASP A 343 23.77 17.32 15.81
CA ASP A 343 22.33 17.39 16.05
C ASP A 343 21.56 16.99 14.80
N LEU A 344 20.39 16.34 15.01
CA LEU A 344 19.53 15.90 13.92
C LEU A 344 18.87 17.11 13.25
N ARG A 345 18.62 16.96 11.96
CA ARG A 345 17.90 17.89 11.09
C ARG A 345 16.60 17.25 10.61
N PRO A 346 15.63 17.99 10.10
CA PRO A 346 14.37 17.42 9.62
C PRO A 346 14.55 16.26 8.64
N TYR A 347 15.50 16.35 7.73
CA TYR A 347 15.76 15.31 6.73
C TYR A 347 16.45 14.05 7.29
N ASP A 348 16.94 14.06 8.55
CA ASP A 348 17.44 12.87 9.21
C ASP A 348 16.32 11.87 9.59
N ILE A 349 15.05 12.26 9.40
CA ILE A 349 13.93 11.31 9.42
C ILE A 349 14.16 10.14 8.44
N TRP A 350 14.93 10.37 7.36
CA TRP A 350 15.30 9.37 6.35
C TRP A 350 16.68 8.75 6.56
N TYR A 351 17.24 8.83 7.76
CA TYR A 351 18.51 8.16 8.07
C TYR A 351 18.37 6.65 7.87
N ASP A 352 19.26 6.05 7.07
CA ASP A 352 19.25 4.62 6.77
C ASP A 352 20.61 3.90 7.07
N GLY A 353 21.45 4.54 7.88
CA GLY A 353 22.75 3.99 8.28
C GLY A 353 22.70 2.76 9.19
N PHE A 354 21.51 2.31 9.59
CA PHE A 354 21.32 1.04 10.29
C PHE A 354 21.30 -0.19 9.37
N LYS A 355 21.10 0.01 8.08
CA LYS A 355 21.03 -1.10 7.12
C LYS A 355 22.38 -1.79 6.98
N ALA A 356 22.38 -3.11 6.95
CA ALA A 356 23.60 -3.91 6.81
C ALA A 356 24.45 -3.49 5.59
N ARG A 357 23.81 -3.06 4.51
CA ARG A 357 24.47 -2.56 3.30
C ARG A 357 25.20 -1.23 3.49
N ALA A 358 24.83 -0.41 4.48
CA ALA A 358 25.44 0.90 4.71
C ALA A 358 26.95 0.81 5.06
N SER A 359 27.41 -0.35 5.52
CA SER A 359 28.82 -0.65 5.80
C SER A 359 29.54 -1.39 4.66
N MET A 360 28.88 -1.62 3.50
CA MET A 360 29.40 -2.42 2.40
C MET A 360 29.76 -1.54 1.19
N ASP A 361 30.66 -2.02 0.36
CA ASP A 361 30.97 -1.40 -0.92
C ASP A 361 29.84 -1.68 -1.91
N GLU A 362 29.03 -0.66 -2.19
CA GLU A 362 27.87 -0.76 -3.09
C GLU A 362 28.28 -1.05 -4.54
N ASP A 363 29.43 -0.55 -4.98
CA ASP A 363 29.95 -0.82 -6.32
C ASP A 363 30.36 -2.30 -6.47
N ALA A 364 30.96 -2.87 -5.44
CA ALA A 364 31.31 -4.30 -5.40
C ALA A 364 30.04 -5.19 -5.37
N LEU A 365 29.02 -4.81 -4.59
CA LEU A 365 27.72 -5.48 -4.58
C LEU A 365 27.04 -5.39 -5.94
N SER A 366 27.04 -4.22 -6.56
CA SER A 366 26.46 -3.99 -7.89
C SER A 366 27.20 -4.76 -8.98
N ALA A 367 28.54 -4.85 -8.92
CA ALA A 367 29.32 -5.68 -9.84
C ALA A 367 28.94 -7.16 -9.71
N THR A 368 28.74 -7.64 -8.48
CA THR A 368 28.33 -9.02 -8.19
C THR A 368 26.94 -9.33 -8.74
N THR A 369 25.96 -8.48 -8.48
CA THR A 369 24.56 -8.70 -8.91
C THR A 369 24.42 -8.56 -10.44
N ARG A 370 25.15 -7.64 -11.08
CA ARG A 370 25.19 -7.56 -12.55
C ARG A 370 25.76 -8.81 -13.22
N ALA A 371 26.80 -9.40 -12.61
CA ALA A 371 27.38 -10.65 -13.11
C ALA A 371 26.42 -11.84 -12.93
N LEU A 372 25.64 -11.89 -11.84
CA LEU A 372 24.67 -12.94 -11.56
C LEU A 372 23.41 -12.80 -12.44
N TYR A 373 22.95 -11.59 -12.62
CA TYR A 373 21.66 -11.29 -13.25
C TYR A 373 21.82 -10.28 -14.42
N PRO A 374 22.46 -10.71 -15.53
CA PRO A 374 22.62 -9.87 -16.71
C PRO A 374 21.29 -9.55 -17.41
N ASP A 375 20.26 -10.36 -17.19
CA ASP A 375 18.92 -10.19 -17.76
C ASP A 375 17.82 -10.84 -16.88
N ALA A 376 16.56 -10.68 -17.28
CA ALA A 376 15.41 -11.22 -16.58
C ALA A 376 15.41 -12.76 -16.51
N ASN A 377 15.91 -13.43 -17.56
CA ASN A 377 15.95 -14.88 -17.62
C ASN A 377 16.94 -15.45 -16.59
N ALA A 378 18.04 -14.78 -16.36
CA ALA A 378 19.03 -15.16 -15.36
C ALA A 378 18.42 -15.14 -13.93
N PHE A 379 17.63 -14.10 -13.60
CA PHE A 379 16.94 -14.03 -12.31
C PHE A 379 15.84 -15.10 -12.22
N ALA A 380 15.04 -15.28 -13.28
CA ALA A 380 14.00 -16.31 -13.36
C ALA A 380 14.57 -17.72 -13.16
N ALA A 381 15.70 -18.02 -13.78
CA ALA A 381 16.39 -19.32 -13.65
C ALA A 381 16.92 -19.56 -12.22
N ASP A 382 17.15 -18.51 -11.44
CA ASP A 382 17.73 -18.61 -10.09
C ASP A 382 16.67 -18.61 -8.97
N MET A 383 15.42 -18.26 -9.24
CA MET A 383 14.34 -18.18 -8.24
C MET A 383 14.22 -19.44 -7.39
N TRP A 384 14.32 -20.65 -8.00
CA TRP A 384 14.26 -21.89 -7.25
C TRP A 384 15.40 -22.04 -6.22
N ARG A 385 16.60 -21.50 -6.53
CA ARG A 385 17.74 -21.47 -5.59
C ARG A 385 17.43 -20.51 -4.42
N LEU A 386 16.89 -19.32 -4.71
CA LEU A 386 16.49 -18.36 -3.69
C LEU A 386 15.49 -18.98 -2.71
N LEU A 387 14.46 -19.66 -3.24
CA LEU A 387 13.48 -20.41 -2.45
C LEU A 387 14.12 -21.53 -1.62
N THR A 388 14.99 -22.33 -2.24
CA THR A 388 15.69 -23.42 -1.52
C THR A 388 16.58 -22.86 -0.42
N LYS A 389 17.24 -21.71 -0.66
CA LYS A 389 18.09 -21.05 0.34
C LYS A 389 17.26 -20.47 1.49
N MET A 390 16.04 -20.06 1.23
CA MET A 390 15.06 -19.65 2.23
C MET A 390 14.62 -20.82 3.12
N GLY A 391 14.66 -22.06 2.59
CA GLY A 391 14.29 -23.29 3.30
C GLY A 391 13.19 -24.12 2.65
N PHE A 392 12.68 -23.71 1.49
CA PHE A 392 11.69 -24.52 0.75
C PHE A 392 12.30 -25.85 0.27
N TYR A 393 11.54 -26.91 0.35
CA TYR A 393 11.93 -28.16 -0.32
C TYR A 393 12.02 -27.96 -1.83
N SER A 394 12.97 -28.65 -2.47
CA SER A 394 13.26 -28.45 -3.90
C SER A 394 12.04 -28.64 -4.82
N GLU A 395 11.09 -29.47 -4.45
CA GLU A 395 9.85 -29.69 -5.22
C GLU A 395 8.93 -28.44 -5.12
N ASP A 396 8.69 -27.97 -3.91
CA ASP A 396 7.89 -26.76 -3.69
C ASP A 396 8.56 -25.52 -4.30
N ALA A 397 9.87 -25.38 -4.15
CA ALA A 397 10.64 -24.32 -4.75
C ALA A 397 10.50 -24.25 -6.28
N ARG A 398 10.59 -25.41 -6.96
CA ARG A 398 10.39 -25.49 -8.41
C ARG A 398 8.94 -25.20 -8.80
N ARG A 399 7.99 -25.74 -8.05
CA ARG A 399 6.56 -25.49 -8.28
C ARG A 399 6.23 -24.01 -8.14
N ILE A 400 6.64 -23.35 -7.06
CA ILE A 400 6.42 -21.91 -6.87
C ILE A 400 7.09 -21.11 -7.99
N ALA A 401 8.38 -21.37 -8.27
CA ALA A 401 9.10 -20.67 -9.33
C ALA A 401 8.46 -20.83 -10.72
N SER A 402 7.83 -21.98 -11.01
CA SER A 402 7.15 -22.21 -12.29
C SER A 402 5.88 -21.38 -12.50
N HIS A 403 5.33 -20.80 -11.43
CA HIS A 403 4.17 -19.91 -11.49
C HIS A 403 4.56 -18.41 -11.39
N ILE A 404 5.84 -18.07 -11.53
CA ILE A 404 6.32 -16.69 -11.51
C ILE A 404 7.08 -16.42 -12.81
N VAL A 405 6.77 -15.29 -13.45
CA VAL A 405 7.54 -14.77 -14.59
C VAL A 405 8.26 -13.48 -14.20
N VAL A 406 9.45 -13.28 -14.76
CA VAL A 406 10.25 -12.06 -14.52
C VAL A 406 10.21 -11.20 -15.76
N GLU A 407 9.78 -9.95 -15.60
CA GLU A 407 9.59 -8.99 -16.69
C GLU A 407 10.41 -7.71 -16.44
N PRO A 408 11.16 -7.21 -17.45
CA PRO A 408 11.96 -6.00 -17.29
C PRO A 408 11.08 -4.75 -17.34
N ALA A 409 10.98 -4.02 -16.23
CA ALA A 409 10.13 -2.85 -16.08
C ALA A 409 10.76 -1.57 -16.64
N ARG A 410 9.95 -0.66 -17.22
CA ARG A 410 10.34 0.70 -17.59
C ARG A 410 10.44 1.62 -16.37
N GLY A 411 9.49 1.51 -15.46
CA GLY A 411 9.36 2.32 -14.26
C GLY A 411 9.97 1.69 -13.02
N SER A 412 9.33 1.93 -11.90
CA SER A 412 9.64 1.27 -10.63
C SER A 412 9.35 -0.23 -10.70
N GLY A 413 10.06 -1.03 -9.90
CA GLY A 413 9.72 -2.42 -9.69
C GLY A 413 8.32 -2.54 -9.08
N HIS A 414 7.61 -3.61 -9.45
CA HIS A 414 6.31 -3.98 -8.85
C HIS A 414 5.97 -5.43 -9.17
N ALA A 415 5.28 -6.07 -8.26
CA ALA A 415 4.66 -7.36 -8.52
C ALA A 415 3.27 -7.16 -9.14
N TRP A 416 2.92 -8.01 -10.10
CA TRP A 416 1.57 -8.08 -10.65
C TRP A 416 0.96 -9.42 -10.24
N PRO A 417 -0.17 -9.43 -9.51
CA PRO A 417 -0.76 -10.65 -8.98
C PRO A 417 -1.33 -11.54 -10.11
N CYS A 418 -1.42 -12.82 -9.84
CA CYS A 418 -2.27 -13.73 -10.62
C CYS A 418 -3.69 -13.71 -10.03
N LEU A 419 -4.70 -13.47 -10.86
CA LEU A 419 -6.11 -13.49 -10.43
C LEU A 419 -6.82 -14.79 -10.73
N GLY A 420 -6.13 -15.78 -11.32
CA GLY A 420 -6.62 -17.11 -11.58
C GLY A 420 -5.49 -18.13 -11.71
N LYS A 421 -5.85 -19.43 -11.71
CA LYS A 421 -4.89 -20.54 -11.71
C LYS A 421 -4.23 -20.81 -13.07
N ASN A 422 -4.61 -20.11 -14.14
CA ASN A 422 -4.03 -20.28 -15.47
C ASN A 422 -3.04 -19.16 -15.83
N GLU A 423 -2.78 -18.23 -14.93
CA GLU A 423 -1.80 -17.16 -15.14
C GLU A 423 -0.71 -17.13 -14.07
N PRO A 424 0.52 -16.71 -14.42
CA PRO A 424 1.60 -16.57 -13.46
C PRO A 424 1.51 -15.24 -12.71
N ALA A 425 2.03 -15.18 -11.49
CA ALA A 425 2.45 -13.94 -10.85
C ALA A 425 3.61 -13.32 -11.64
N ARG A 426 3.68 -11.98 -11.75
CA ARG A 426 4.67 -11.28 -12.56
C ARG A 426 5.56 -10.42 -11.70
N LEU A 427 6.83 -10.78 -11.64
CA LEU A 427 7.87 -10.00 -11.00
C LEU A 427 8.40 -8.99 -12.03
N ARG A 428 8.12 -7.71 -11.84
CA ARG A 428 8.59 -6.63 -12.70
C ARG A 428 9.68 -5.83 -11.99
N THR A 429 10.85 -5.76 -12.58
CA THR A 429 11.98 -5.03 -12.01
C THR A 429 12.85 -4.40 -13.09
N ARG A 430 13.63 -3.39 -12.71
CA ARG A 430 14.58 -2.74 -13.63
C ARG A 430 15.77 -3.62 -13.89
N ILE A 431 16.03 -3.90 -15.17
CA ILE A 431 17.23 -4.62 -15.61
C ILE A 431 17.83 -3.86 -16.78
N PRO A 432 18.80 -2.96 -16.53
CA PRO A 432 19.52 -2.25 -17.57
C PRO A 432 20.33 -3.21 -18.46
N ALA A 433 20.74 -2.76 -19.65
CA ALA A 433 21.62 -3.53 -20.53
C ALA A 433 22.97 -3.90 -19.89
N SER A 434 23.39 -3.19 -18.84
CA SER A 434 24.56 -3.50 -18.02
C SER A 434 24.34 -4.60 -16.96
N GLY A 435 23.15 -5.17 -16.89
CA GLY A 435 22.74 -6.10 -15.85
C GLY A 435 22.14 -5.42 -14.62
N MET A 436 21.52 -6.22 -13.75
CA MET A 436 20.82 -5.79 -12.53
C MET A 436 21.87 -5.34 -11.47
N ASP A 437 21.88 -4.07 -11.12
CA ASP A 437 22.71 -3.58 -9.99
C ASP A 437 22.13 -4.03 -8.64
N TYR A 438 22.83 -3.74 -7.55
CA TYR A 438 22.39 -4.19 -6.23
C TYR A 438 21.05 -3.56 -5.82
N LYS A 439 20.79 -2.30 -6.16
CA LYS A 439 19.50 -1.67 -5.88
C LYS A 439 18.36 -2.37 -6.63
N GLY A 440 18.57 -2.69 -7.90
CA GLY A 440 17.62 -3.47 -8.71
C GLY A 440 17.40 -4.88 -8.14
N TYR A 441 18.45 -5.53 -7.65
CA TYR A 441 18.36 -6.83 -6.99
C TYR A 441 17.57 -6.76 -5.66
N ASN A 442 17.84 -5.78 -4.82
CA ASN A 442 17.11 -5.58 -3.56
C ASN A 442 15.60 -5.37 -3.81
N ILE A 443 15.25 -4.57 -4.84
CA ILE A 443 13.86 -4.41 -5.29
C ILE A 443 13.32 -5.73 -5.84
N ALA A 444 14.09 -6.46 -6.68
CA ALA A 444 13.64 -7.74 -7.23
C ALA A 444 13.35 -8.77 -6.14
N VAL A 445 14.10 -8.79 -5.04
CA VAL A 445 13.83 -9.67 -3.89
C VAL A 445 12.56 -9.24 -3.15
N HIS A 446 12.28 -7.95 -3.04
CA HIS A 446 11.02 -7.42 -2.51
C HIS A 446 9.84 -7.90 -3.35
N GLU A 447 9.87 -7.66 -4.67
CA GLU A 447 8.81 -8.08 -5.60
C GLU A 447 8.67 -9.61 -5.67
N PHE A 448 9.79 -10.33 -5.45
CA PHE A 448 9.74 -11.79 -5.35
C PHE A 448 8.98 -12.25 -4.10
N GLY A 449 9.09 -11.52 -2.99
CA GLY A 449 8.31 -11.78 -1.79
C GLY A 449 6.80 -11.69 -2.03
N HIS A 450 6.35 -10.67 -2.76
CA HIS A 450 4.97 -10.55 -3.22
C HIS A 450 4.55 -11.73 -4.11
N CYS A 451 5.36 -12.06 -5.12
CA CYS A 451 5.04 -13.15 -6.04
C CYS A 451 4.96 -14.51 -5.34
N VAL A 452 5.83 -14.78 -4.37
CA VAL A 452 5.78 -16.04 -3.58
C VAL A 452 4.49 -16.11 -2.78
N GLU A 453 4.14 -15.03 -2.08
CA GLU A 453 2.87 -14.93 -1.34
C GLU A 453 1.67 -15.19 -2.26
N GLN A 454 1.59 -14.47 -3.40
CA GLN A 454 0.51 -14.59 -4.38
C GLN A 454 0.37 -16.02 -4.95
N VAL A 455 1.49 -16.70 -5.20
CA VAL A 455 1.45 -18.10 -5.64
C VAL A 455 0.93 -19.03 -4.54
N LEU A 456 1.33 -18.79 -3.28
CA LEU A 456 0.81 -19.59 -2.16
C LEU A 456 -0.70 -19.37 -2.00
N ASP A 457 -1.15 -18.14 -2.05
CA ASP A 457 -2.55 -17.75 -1.87
C ASP A 457 -3.45 -18.17 -3.04
N MET A 458 -2.94 -18.26 -4.26
CA MET A 458 -3.73 -18.69 -5.41
C MET A 458 -3.76 -20.21 -5.57
N TYR A 459 -2.60 -20.86 -5.49
CA TYR A 459 -2.46 -22.27 -5.85
C TYR A 459 -2.59 -23.25 -4.67
N MET A 460 -2.42 -22.75 -3.43
CA MET A 460 -2.43 -23.59 -2.23
C MET A 460 -3.61 -23.31 -1.28
N ILE A 461 -4.51 -22.41 -1.66
CA ILE A 461 -5.73 -22.09 -0.89
C ILE A 461 -6.85 -23.09 -1.24
N ASP A 462 -7.71 -23.38 -0.28
CA ASP A 462 -8.84 -24.31 -0.41
C ASP A 462 -10.04 -23.70 -1.16
N HIS A 463 -10.31 -22.41 -0.97
CA HIS A 463 -11.40 -21.70 -1.61
C HIS A 463 -10.91 -20.46 -2.35
N TYR A 464 -11.27 -20.30 -3.62
CA TYR A 464 -10.89 -19.13 -4.43
C TYR A 464 -11.26 -17.79 -3.75
N MET A 465 -12.43 -17.72 -3.13
CA MET A 465 -12.86 -16.50 -2.44
C MET A 465 -12.01 -16.12 -1.21
N LEU A 466 -11.12 -17.01 -0.78
CA LEU A 466 -10.10 -16.75 0.24
C LEU A 466 -8.72 -16.49 -0.33
N SER A 467 -8.54 -16.45 -1.66
CA SER A 467 -7.26 -16.11 -2.27
C SER A 467 -6.82 -14.70 -1.87
N GLY A 468 -5.54 -14.56 -1.56
CA GLY A 468 -4.92 -13.33 -1.08
C GLY A 468 -4.77 -13.25 0.43
N VAL A 469 -4.12 -12.20 0.85
CA VAL A 469 -3.95 -11.79 2.26
C VAL A 469 -5.00 -10.73 2.62
N PRO A 470 -5.15 -10.34 3.89
CA PRO A 470 -6.18 -9.39 4.32
C PRO A 470 -6.26 -8.10 3.51
N ASN A 471 -5.11 -7.44 3.30
CA ASN A 471 -5.02 -6.17 2.57
C ASN A 471 -3.59 -5.92 2.09
N THR A 472 -3.37 -4.77 1.43
CA THR A 472 -2.06 -4.37 0.88
C THR A 472 -0.93 -4.37 1.91
N ALA A 473 -1.18 -3.97 3.17
CA ALA A 473 -0.15 -3.96 4.20
C ALA A 473 0.41 -5.37 4.48
N TYR A 474 -0.40 -6.42 4.32
CA TYR A 474 0.00 -7.80 4.57
C TYR A 474 0.83 -8.39 3.44
N THR A 475 0.57 -8.01 2.20
CA THR A 475 1.46 -8.36 1.08
C THR A 475 2.77 -7.59 1.16
N GLU A 476 2.75 -6.31 1.57
CA GLU A 476 3.96 -5.53 1.88
C GLU A 476 4.79 -6.19 2.98
N ALA A 477 4.14 -6.70 4.04
CA ALA A 477 4.84 -7.42 5.11
C ALA A 477 5.58 -8.66 4.59
N SER A 478 4.99 -9.41 3.65
CA SER A 478 5.66 -10.52 2.96
C SER A 478 6.88 -10.05 2.19
N ALA A 479 6.74 -9.00 1.40
CA ALA A 479 7.82 -8.44 0.59
C ALA A 479 8.98 -7.94 1.45
N PHE A 480 8.70 -7.23 2.54
CA PHE A 480 9.72 -6.77 3.49
C PHE A 480 10.45 -7.93 4.17
N LEU A 481 9.74 -9.01 4.51
CA LEU A 481 10.33 -10.22 5.09
C LEU A 481 11.36 -10.85 4.15
N TRP A 482 11.10 -10.86 2.84
CA TRP A 482 12.05 -11.31 1.82
C TRP A 482 13.17 -10.31 1.62
N GLN A 483 12.85 -9.03 1.47
CA GLN A 483 13.82 -7.96 1.20
C GLN A 483 14.91 -7.85 2.27
N GLN A 484 14.58 -8.03 3.54
CA GLN A 484 15.56 -8.04 4.63
C GLN A 484 16.57 -9.17 4.54
N ARG A 485 16.32 -10.19 3.73
CA ARG A 485 17.19 -11.35 3.51
C ARG A 485 17.98 -11.29 2.21
N ASP A 486 17.93 -10.17 1.49
CA ASP A 486 18.53 -10.02 0.17
C ASP A 486 20.01 -10.42 0.12
N LEU A 487 20.83 -9.89 1.04
CA LEU A 487 22.25 -10.22 1.16
C LEU A 487 22.47 -11.72 1.50
N GLN A 488 21.60 -12.28 2.34
CA GLN A 488 21.67 -13.70 2.71
C GLN A 488 21.31 -14.61 1.54
N LEU A 489 20.47 -14.15 0.63
CA LEU A 489 20.03 -14.88 -0.56
C LEU A 489 21.09 -14.88 -1.68
N LEU A 490 22.08 -13.98 -1.67
CA LEU A 490 23.22 -14.04 -2.58
C LEU A 490 24.06 -15.31 -2.35
N PRO A 491 24.78 -15.83 -3.36
CA PRO A 491 25.66 -16.98 -3.18
C PRO A 491 26.69 -16.72 -2.08
N SER A 492 26.98 -17.72 -1.23
CA SER A 492 27.81 -17.58 -0.03
C SER A 492 29.26 -17.15 -0.28
N ASN A 493 29.76 -17.33 -1.51
CA ASN A 493 31.08 -16.89 -1.96
C ASN A 493 31.08 -15.46 -2.56
N SER A 494 29.92 -14.84 -2.69
CA SER A 494 29.79 -13.51 -3.32
C SER A 494 29.93 -12.36 -2.33
N VAL A 495 29.72 -12.61 -1.04
CA VAL A 495 29.78 -11.58 0.02
C VAL A 495 30.55 -12.13 1.21
N SER A 496 31.70 -11.53 1.52
CA SER A 496 32.48 -11.88 2.70
C SER A 496 31.92 -11.23 3.96
N GLY A 497 31.76 -11.99 5.04
CA GLY A 497 31.39 -11.46 6.37
C GLY A 497 29.93 -11.64 6.79
N LEU A 498 29.09 -12.28 6.00
CA LEU A 498 27.73 -12.63 6.42
C LEU A 498 27.76 -13.93 7.24
N SER A 499 27.68 -13.82 8.55
CA SER A 499 27.40 -14.96 9.43
C SER A 499 25.91 -15.30 9.34
N GLY A 500 25.60 -16.60 9.24
CA GLY A 500 24.30 -17.18 8.94
C GLY A 500 23.10 -16.62 9.71
N ALA A 501 21.93 -17.04 9.31
CA ALA A 501 20.59 -16.66 9.75
C ALA A 501 20.35 -16.70 11.28
N ALA A 502 21.05 -15.86 12.04
CA ALA A 502 20.62 -15.46 13.37
C ALA A 502 19.39 -14.57 13.20
N GLY A 503 18.34 -14.83 13.95
CA GLY A 503 17.07 -14.13 13.82
C GLY A 503 17.23 -12.62 13.72
N LEU A 504 16.66 -12.02 12.69
CA LEU A 504 16.77 -10.59 12.39
C LEU A 504 16.29 -9.71 13.55
N THR A 505 15.36 -10.20 14.36
CA THR A 505 14.80 -9.52 15.55
C THR A 505 15.76 -9.43 16.74
N SER A 506 16.89 -10.15 16.73
CA SER A 506 17.91 -10.11 17.78
C SER A 506 19.09 -9.18 17.46
N ASN A 507 19.15 -8.64 16.25
CA ASN A 507 20.20 -7.69 15.83
C ASN A 507 19.73 -6.25 16.09
N SER A 508 20.45 -5.52 16.93
CA SER A 508 20.14 -4.13 17.27
C SER A 508 20.00 -3.21 16.05
N GLU A 509 20.85 -3.40 15.04
CA GLU A 509 20.80 -2.62 13.80
C GLU A 509 19.46 -2.80 13.07
N THR A 510 19.02 -4.04 12.91
CA THR A 510 17.74 -4.36 12.26
C THR A 510 16.55 -3.82 13.04
N VAL A 511 16.60 -3.90 14.38
CA VAL A 511 15.54 -3.36 15.24
C VAL A 511 15.46 -1.83 15.11
N TYR A 512 16.61 -1.13 15.11
CA TYR A 512 16.65 0.32 14.93
C TYR A 512 16.20 0.75 13.53
N ASP A 513 16.63 0.03 12.48
CA ASP A 513 16.18 0.31 11.10
C ASP A 513 14.67 0.20 10.96
N GLN A 514 14.08 -0.88 11.45
CA GLN A 514 12.63 -1.07 11.41
C GLN A 514 11.87 -0.04 12.22
N PHE A 515 12.34 0.25 13.44
CA PHE A 515 11.72 1.26 14.28
C PHE A 515 11.75 2.65 13.62
N TRP A 516 12.91 3.05 13.07
CA TRP A 516 13.08 4.36 12.44
C TRP A 516 12.28 4.48 11.14
N SER A 517 12.19 3.41 10.37
CA SER A 517 11.33 3.34 9.19
C SER A 517 9.84 3.47 9.54
N MET A 518 9.39 2.85 10.65
CA MET A 518 8.02 3.04 11.15
C MET A 518 7.80 4.49 11.61
N TYR A 519 8.75 5.07 12.35
CA TYR A 519 8.68 6.45 12.80
C TYR A 519 8.55 7.44 11.64
N GLU A 520 9.37 7.26 10.59
CA GLU A 520 9.30 8.04 9.35
C GLU A 520 7.89 8.02 8.76
N ILE A 521 7.40 6.83 8.43
CA ILE A 521 6.21 6.70 7.58
C ILE A 521 4.89 6.88 8.34
N MET A 522 4.88 6.71 9.67
CA MET A 522 3.68 6.95 10.48
C MET A 522 3.29 8.43 10.51
N GLY A 523 4.25 9.35 10.61
CA GLY A 523 3.95 10.79 10.56
C GLY A 523 3.37 11.21 9.23
N VAL A 524 3.93 10.71 8.14
CA VAL A 524 3.43 10.91 6.78
C VAL A 524 2.00 10.38 6.63
N SER A 525 1.74 9.18 7.18
CA SER A 525 0.41 8.54 7.16
C SER A 525 -0.62 9.34 7.97
N LEU A 526 -0.22 9.87 9.13
CA LEU A 526 -1.08 10.75 9.94
C LEU A 526 -1.47 12.02 9.19
N VAL A 527 -0.54 12.62 8.41
CA VAL A 527 -0.84 13.78 7.56
C VAL A 527 -1.83 13.42 6.46
N ASP A 528 -1.61 12.30 5.76
CA ASP A 528 -2.49 11.82 4.70
C ASP A 528 -3.92 11.58 5.22
N MET A 529 -4.07 10.83 6.32
CA MET A 529 -5.35 10.56 6.96
C MET A 529 -6.08 11.84 7.39
N ALA A 530 -5.37 12.78 8.04
CA ALA A 530 -5.95 14.01 8.51
C ALA A 530 -6.31 14.96 7.34
N MET A 531 -5.52 14.99 6.27
CA MET A 531 -5.83 15.72 5.04
C MET A 531 -7.15 15.22 4.42
N TRP A 532 -7.37 13.92 4.30
CA TRP A 532 -8.61 13.37 3.77
C TRP A 532 -9.81 13.65 4.67
N GLN A 533 -9.64 13.61 6.00
CA GLN A 533 -10.69 14.05 6.95
C GLN A 533 -11.04 15.52 6.74
N TRP A 534 -10.03 16.38 6.55
CA TRP A 534 -10.23 17.79 6.29
C TRP A 534 -10.97 18.03 4.96
N ILE A 535 -10.62 17.29 3.88
CA ILE A 535 -11.28 17.36 2.57
C ILE A 535 -12.76 17.04 2.70
N TYR A 536 -13.13 15.97 3.42
CA TYR A 536 -14.52 15.60 3.66
C TYR A 536 -15.30 16.64 4.49
N ALA A 537 -14.63 17.33 5.39
CA ALA A 537 -15.21 18.46 6.12
C ALA A 537 -15.35 19.74 5.27
N HIS A 538 -14.59 19.85 4.17
CA HIS A 538 -14.54 21.04 3.30
C HIS A 538 -14.70 20.67 1.82
N PRO A 539 -15.87 20.10 1.41
CA PRO A 539 -16.05 19.53 0.06
C PRO A 539 -16.04 20.56 -1.09
N LYS A 540 -15.98 21.83 -0.78
CA LYS A 540 -15.91 22.94 -1.76
C LYS A 540 -14.58 23.70 -1.70
N ALA A 541 -13.58 23.16 -1.01
CA ALA A 541 -12.28 23.79 -0.87
C ALA A 541 -11.60 24.02 -2.23
N THR A 542 -10.88 25.11 -2.33
CA THR A 542 -9.98 25.40 -3.45
C THR A 542 -8.64 24.71 -3.27
N PRO A 543 -7.85 24.52 -4.34
CA PRO A 543 -6.50 23.97 -4.25
C PRO A 543 -5.59 24.74 -3.28
N LYS A 544 -5.73 26.07 -3.21
CA LYS A 544 -4.98 26.91 -2.27
C LYS A 544 -5.37 26.63 -0.82
N GLU A 545 -6.66 26.54 -0.53
CA GLU A 545 -7.14 26.23 0.83
C GLU A 545 -6.70 24.84 1.28
N LEU A 546 -6.70 23.85 0.38
CA LEU A 546 -6.19 22.52 0.69
C LEU A 546 -4.67 22.55 0.93
N CYS A 547 -3.89 23.34 0.16
CA CYS A 547 -2.47 23.54 0.40
C CYS A 547 -2.22 24.09 1.81
N GLU A 548 -2.89 25.17 2.17
CA GLU A 548 -2.77 25.82 3.48
C GLU A 548 -3.16 24.87 4.63
N ALA A 549 -4.24 24.11 4.46
CA ALA A 549 -4.69 23.12 5.44
C ALA A 549 -3.70 21.95 5.58
N THR A 550 -3.19 21.42 4.47
CA THR A 550 -2.22 20.31 4.50
C THR A 550 -0.92 20.74 5.17
N MET A 551 -0.43 21.96 4.90
CA MET A 551 0.73 22.51 5.59
C MET A 551 0.46 22.66 7.10
N GLN A 552 -0.72 23.13 7.49
CA GLN A 552 -1.05 23.28 8.91
C GLN A 552 -1.11 21.92 9.62
N ILE A 553 -1.74 20.91 8.99
CA ILE A 553 -1.78 19.54 9.51
C ILE A 553 -0.36 18.98 9.66
N ALA A 554 0.50 19.17 8.65
CA ALA A 554 1.89 18.72 8.71
C ALA A 554 2.67 19.39 9.86
N LYS A 555 2.51 20.70 10.05
CA LYS A 555 3.10 21.44 11.16
C LYS A 555 2.63 20.93 12.52
N ASP A 556 1.33 20.74 12.68
CA ASP A 556 0.76 20.31 13.96
C ASP A 556 1.30 18.92 14.37
N ILE A 557 1.39 17.98 13.40
CA ILE A 557 1.94 16.64 13.64
C ILE A 557 3.45 16.73 13.87
N TRP A 558 4.17 17.53 13.08
CA TRP A 558 5.61 17.72 13.26
C TRP A 558 5.94 18.28 14.63
N ASN A 559 5.32 19.39 15.01
CA ASN A 559 5.58 20.06 16.29
C ASN A 559 5.25 19.15 17.49
N ALA A 560 4.24 18.29 17.36
CA ALA A 560 3.86 17.38 18.43
C ALA A 560 4.85 16.21 18.62
N TYR A 561 5.39 15.65 17.52
CA TYR A 561 6.11 14.36 17.57
C TYR A 561 7.52 14.38 16.98
N TYR A 562 7.84 15.28 16.07
CA TYR A 562 9.09 15.30 15.30
C TYR A 562 10.03 16.45 15.70
N GLU A 563 9.50 17.64 15.97
CA GLU A 563 10.30 18.79 16.45
C GLU A 563 11.13 18.45 17.69
N PRO A 564 10.62 17.76 18.73
CA PRO A 564 11.43 17.41 19.92
C PRO A 564 12.62 16.51 19.62
N VAL A 565 12.67 15.89 18.45
CA VAL A 565 13.66 14.87 18.03
C VAL A 565 14.57 15.42 16.94
N LEU A 566 13.98 16.01 15.90
CA LEU A 566 14.63 16.43 14.65
C LEU A 566 14.82 17.96 14.57
N GLY A 567 14.30 18.70 15.55
CA GLY A 567 14.33 20.16 15.56
C GLY A 567 13.39 20.78 14.52
N GLU A 568 13.59 22.07 14.30
CA GLU A 568 12.83 22.93 13.36
C GLU A 568 11.33 22.97 13.63
N HIS A 569 10.87 24.10 14.17
CA HIS A 569 9.46 24.36 14.39
C HIS A 569 8.74 24.64 13.07
N ASP A 570 7.48 24.19 12.95
CA ASP A 570 6.64 24.39 11.76
C ASP A 570 7.16 23.75 10.46
N CYS A 571 7.92 22.66 10.54
CA CYS A 571 8.37 21.91 9.38
C CYS A 571 7.19 21.20 8.67
N ILE A 572 7.15 21.30 7.34
CA ILE A 572 6.08 20.74 6.49
C ILE A 572 6.49 19.47 5.76
N LEU A 573 7.67 18.92 6.06
CA LEU A 573 8.29 17.82 5.32
C LEU A 573 7.43 16.57 5.23
N LEU A 574 6.61 16.29 6.24
CA LEU A 574 5.70 15.12 6.24
C LEU A 574 4.68 15.13 5.10
N ALA A 575 4.41 16.30 4.48
CA ALA A 575 3.47 16.42 3.37
C ALA A 575 4.09 16.21 1.98
N VAL A 576 5.38 15.86 1.88
CA VAL A 576 6.07 15.81 0.58
C VAL A 576 5.76 14.56 -0.26
N TYR A 577 5.25 13.49 0.36
CA TYR A 577 5.09 12.19 -0.31
C TYR A 577 4.15 12.24 -1.51
N SER A 578 4.61 11.74 -2.64
CA SER A 578 3.85 11.71 -3.91
C SER A 578 2.57 10.91 -3.81
N HIS A 579 2.56 9.84 -2.99
CA HIS A 579 1.38 9.01 -2.77
C HIS A 579 0.17 9.76 -2.24
N MET A 580 0.35 10.89 -1.54
CA MET A 580 -0.77 11.76 -1.16
C MET A 580 -1.55 12.28 -2.36
N VAL A 581 -0.90 12.32 -3.55
CA VAL A 581 -1.51 12.84 -4.79
C VAL A 581 -2.12 11.71 -5.62
N ASN A 582 -1.33 10.65 -5.92
CA ASN A 582 -1.70 9.60 -6.89
C ASN A 582 -2.24 8.32 -6.25
N ALA A 583 -2.13 8.17 -4.93
CA ALA A 583 -2.59 6.97 -4.21
C ALA A 583 -3.33 7.37 -2.92
N PRO A 584 -4.60 7.82 -3.04
CA PRO A 584 -5.37 8.36 -1.92
C PRO A 584 -5.45 7.38 -0.74
N MET A 585 -5.12 7.85 0.46
CA MET A 585 -5.20 7.08 1.72
C MET A 585 -4.39 5.76 1.70
N TYR A 586 -3.40 5.66 0.81
CA TYR A 586 -2.57 4.45 0.66
C TYR A 586 -1.44 4.37 1.69
N LEU A 587 -0.89 5.53 2.08
CA LEU A 587 0.30 5.62 2.93
C LEU A 587 0.21 4.84 4.25
N PRO A 588 -0.95 4.73 4.91
CA PRO A 588 -1.10 3.93 6.14
C PRO A 588 -0.80 2.43 5.97
N ASN A 589 -0.81 1.90 4.75
CA ASN A 589 -0.46 0.49 4.50
C ASN A 589 1.02 0.19 4.79
N TYR A 590 1.93 1.14 4.56
CA TYR A 590 3.36 0.93 4.80
C TYR A 590 3.69 0.72 6.29
N PRO A 591 3.31 1.63 7.22
CA PRO A 591 3.61 1.40 8.63
C PRO A 591 2.87 0.20 9.20
N LEU A 592 1.64 -0.08 8.75
CA LEU A 592 0.93 -1.30 9.10
C LEU A 592 1.68 -2.55 8.60
N GLY A 593 2.21 -2.51 7.37
CA GLY A 593 3.04 -3.58 6.82
C GLY A 593 4.30 -3.85 7.65
N HIS A 594 4.98 -2.79 8.09
CA HIS A 594 6.14 -2.93 9.00
C HIS A 594 5.76 -3.50 10.37
N ILE A 595 4.62 -3.11 10.93
CA ILE A 595 4.11 -3.67 12.19
C ILE A 595 3.87 -5.17 12.03
N VAL A 596 3.11 -5.55 11.01
CA VAL A 596 2.79 -6.96 10.71
C VAL A 596 4.06 -7.76 10.46
N GLN A 597 4.97 -7.24 9.62
CA GLN A 597 6.26 -7.87 9.35
C GLN A 597 7.06 -8.12 10.63
N TYR A 598 7.15 -7.13 11.54
CA TYR A 598 7.91 -7.29 12.77
C TYR A 598 7.34 -8.39 13.66
N GLN A 599 6.02 -8.43 13.83
CA GLN A 599 5.36 -9.49 14.60
C GLN A 599 5.55 -10.88 13.96
N LEU A 600 5.49 -10.96 12.61
CA LEU A 600 5.79 -12.20 11.89
C LEU A 600 7.24 -12.65 12.10
N GLU A 601 8.21 -11.72 12.02
CA GLU A 601 9.63 -12.03 12.25
C GLU A 601 9.89 -12.50 13.69
N GLU A 602 9.29 -11.86 14.69
CA GLU A 602 9.39 -12.29 16.10
C GLU A 602 8.82 -13.71 16.29
N HIS A 603 7.68 -13.99 15.65
CA HIS A 603 7.06 -15.31 15.68
C HIS A 603 7.92 -16.35 14.94
N LEU A 604 8.35 -16.07 13.72
CA LEU A 604 9.13 -16.97 12.88
C LEU A 604 10.53 -17.24 13.44
N ALA A 605 11.11 -16.32 14.24
CA ALA A 605 12.38 -16.52 14.92
C ALA A 605 12.41 -17.68 15.93
N GLN A 606 11.25 -18.20 16.32
CA GLN A 606 11.12 -19.38 17.18
C GLN A 606 11.49 -20.68 16.44
N TYR A 607 11.35 -20.70 15.12
CA TYR A 607 11.63 -21.86 14.26
C TYR A 607 13.11 -21.84 13.85
N LYS A 608 13.87 -22.83 14.31
CA LYS A 608 15.35 -22.79 14.27
C LYS A 608 15.95 -23.34 12.98
N THR A 609 15.24 -24.19 12.28
CA THR A 609 15.69 -24.70 10.99
C THR A 609 14.99 -23.99 9.83
N PRO A 610 15.67 -23.84 8.66
CA PRO A 610 15.01 -23.27 7.47
C PRO A 610 13.71 -23.98 7.08
N ALA A 611 13.66 -25.31 7.20
CA ALA A 611 12.47 -26.09 6.88
C ALA A 611 11.30 -25.83 7.85
N GLU A 612 11.56 -25.68 9.14
CA GLU A 612 10.54 -25.31 10.13
C GLU A 612 10.04 -23.88 9.86
N PHE A 613 10.97 -22.95 9.60
CA PHE A 613 10.66 -21.57 9.25
C PHE A 613 9.71 -21.49 8.04
N VAL A 614 10.05 -22.18 6.94
CA VAL A 614 9.22 -22.20 5.73
C VAL A 614 7.90 -22.93 5.95
N GLY A 615 7.91 -24.01 6.74
CA GLY A 615 6.67 -24.71 7.09
C GLY A 615 5.65 -23.80 7.77
N GLU A 616 6.12 -22.99 8.72
CA GLU A 616 5.30 -22.00 9.42
C GLU A 616 4.92 -20.80 8.52
N TYR A 617 5.87 -20.29 7.74
CA TYR A 617 5.59 -19.26 6.73
C TYR A 617 4.45 -19.69 5.78
N MET A 618 4.53 -20.90 5.22
CA MET A 618 3.49 -21.45 4.35
C MET A 618 2.15 -21.65 5.09
N ARG A 619 2.17 -22.06 6.37
CA ARG A 619 0.95 -22.15 7.19
C ARG A 619 0.27 -20.78 7.31
N ILE A 620 1.05 -19.76 7.63
CA ILE A 620 0.57 -18.40 7.83
C ILE A 620 -0.06 -17.84 6.54
N TYR A 621 0.65 -17.88 5.42
CA TYR A 621 0.14 -17.32 4.15
C TYR A 621 -1.00 -18.14 3.54
N ARG A 622 -1.21 -19.39 3.97
CA ARG A 622 -2.39 -20.19 3.60
C ARG A 622 -3.63 -19.91 4.47
N LEU A 623 -3.56 -19.00 5.41
CA LEU A 623 -4.75 -18.52 6.12
C LEU A 623 -5.74 -17.85 5.17
N GLY A 624 -5.22 -17.21 4.12
CA GLY A 624 -6.02 -16.56 3.09
C GLY A 624 -6.64 -15.25 3.59
N ARG A 625 -7.61 -14.74 2.86
CA ARG A 625 -8.23 -13.44 3.07
C ARG A 625 -9.22 -13.43 4.24
N LEU A 626 -8.71 -13.54 5.47
CA LEU A 626 -9.44 -13.24 6.71
C LEU A 626 -9.41 -11.72 6.98
N THR A 627 -10.09 -11.23 8.02
CA THR A 627 -9.84 -9.84 8.46
C THR A 627 -8.43 -9.71 9.07
N PRO A 628 -7.80 -8.52 9.03
CA PRO A 628 -6.46 -8.29 9.58
C PRO A 628 -6.29 -8.81 11.01
N LYS A 629 -7.26 -8.53 11.84
CA LYS A 629 -7.26 -8.94 13.24
C LYS A 629 -7.32 -10.45 13.39
N GLU A 630 -8.24 -11.12 12.70
CA GLU A 630 -8.40 -12.56 12.78
C GLU A 630 -7.20 -13.30 12.16
N TRP A 631 -6.68 -12.78 11.04
CA TRP A 631 -5.49 -13.34 10.40
C TRP A 631 -4.28 -13.30 11.34
N MET A 632 -4.01 -12.16 12.00
CA MET A 632 -2.88 -12.03 12.92
C MET A 632 -3.05 -12.89 14.17
N VAL A 633 -4.26 -12.99 14.72
CA VAL A 633 -4.54 -13.88 15.85
C VAL A 633 -4.26 -15.34 15.48
N GLN A 634 -4.63 -15.78 14.26
CA GLN A 634 -4.33 -17.13 13.79
C GLN A 634 -2.87 -17.31 13.36
N ALA A 635 -2.21 -16.25 12.87
CA ALA A 635 -0.82 -16.29 12.45
C ALA A 635 0.13 -16.35 13.65
N VAL A 636 0.04 -15.38 14.57
CA VAL A 636 1.02 -15.14 15.63
C VAL A 636 0.43 -15.12 17.05
N GLY A 637 -0.90 -15.24 17.19
CA GLY A 637 -1.59 -15.29 18.48
C GLY A 637 -2.09 -13.94 19.00
N GLU A 638 -1.84 -12.82 18.33
CA GLU A 638 -2.26 -11.49 18.73
C GLU A 638 -2.65 -10.62 17.53
N ALA A 639 -3.43 -9.56 17.76
CA ALA A 639 -3.77 -8.57 16.74
C ALA A 639 -2.55 -7.70 16.34
N PRO A 640 -2.64 -6.91 15.26
CA PRO A 640 -1.59 -5.95 14.92
C PRO A 640 -1.24 -5.03 16.09
N SER A 641 0.06 -4.95 16.46
CA SER A 641 0.52 -4.26 17.66
C SER A 641 1.94 -3.70 17.51
N ILE A 642 2.18 -2.52 18.06
CA ILE A 642 3.52 -1.91 18.14
C ILE A 642 4.32 -2.40 19.36
N GLU A 643 3.70 -3.08 20.32
CA GLU A 643 4.36 -3.50 21.56
C GLU A 643 5.61 -4.36 21.34
N PRO A 644 5.65 -5.29 20.37
CA PRO A 644 6.86 -6.07 20.09
C PRO A 644 8.07 -5.22 19.76
N ILE A 645 7.95 -4.27 18.83
CA ILE A 645 9.07 -3.41 18.44
C ILE A 645 9.48 -2.45 19.58
N LEU A 646 8.52 -1.92 20.36
CA LEU A 646 8.80 -1.08 21.52
C LEU A 646 9.60 -1.84 22.59
N ARG A 647 9.23 -3.11 22.88
CA ARG A 647 9.98 -4.00 23.79
C ARG A 647 11.39 -4.27 23.28
N ALA A 648 11.55 -4.51 21.99
CA ALA A 648 12.85 -4.82 21.39
C ALA A 648 13.82 -3.64 21.51
N VAL A 649 13.39 -2.41 21.17
CA VAL A 649 14.20 -1.20 21.34
C VAL A 649 14.58 -1.00 22.80
N ALA A 650 13.65 -1.14 23.74
CA ALA A 650 13.93 -1.01 25.17
C ALA A 650 14.91 -2.07 25.71
N ALA A 651 14.90 -3.29 25.14
CA ALA A 651 15.81 -4.37 25.55
C ALA A 651 17.27 -4.10 25.14
N ILE A 652 17.50 -3.45 24.01
CA ILE A 652 18.84 -3.09 23.53
C ILE A 652 19.51 -2.11 24.50
N GLU A 653 18.78 -1.08 24.97
CA GLU A 653 19.31 -0.12 25.95
C GLU A 653 19.75 -0.80 27.25
N ASN A 654 18.95 -1.71 27.76
CA ASN A 654 19.25 -2.43 29.00
C ASN A 654 20.47 -3.37 28.88
N SER A 655 20.84 -3.78 27.67
CA SER A 655 22.01 -4.64 27.41
C SER A 655 23.33 -3.86 27.29
N HIS A 656 23.25 -2.53 27.12
CA HIS A 656 24.40 -1.62 27.04
C HIS A 656 24.21 -0.47 28.06
N PRO A 657 24.30 -0.74 29.39
CA PRO A 657 24.24 0.35 30.36
C PRO A 657 25.46 1.26 30.13
N GLN A 658 25.20 2.58 29.99
CA GLN A 658 26.21 3.62 29.80
C GLN A 658 27.27 3.63 30.91
#